data_5ad39c378ca3333947e2ea4d145c5d02
#
_entry.id   5ad39c378ca3333947e2ea4d145c5d02
#
_cell.length_a   1.000
_cell.length_b   1.000
_cell.length_c   1.000
_cell.angle_alpha   90.00
_cell.angle_beta   90.00
_cell.angle_gamma   90.00
#
_symmetry.space_group_name_H-M   'P 1'
#
loop_
_entity.id
_entity.type
_entity.pdbx_description
1 polymer ?
#
loop_
_entity_poly.entity_id
_entity_poly.type
_entity_poly.pdbx_seq_one_letter_code
_entity_poly.pdbx_strand_id
1 'polypeptide(L)'
;MTVLTLPVAEEDTIRTERLEEVVVTSNSARQRIQNVQTGAEVIQIEDLTSAPQLFGQADIMRSIQLLPGVKAESDASSSFQVRGGTSAQNQVLFDLAPVYNSGHLAGLFSAFNEDALASATLYKGLLPAQYGGASSAVLDITGRTGNRGGWHGGASVGLLSAKGTLEGPIAKDKASLLVTARRTYMDLLLKASKDFKDNTLYFYDVNVKLDWTINAKNQMYLTFFTSHDRTSVDKMADIRWGNLTANLKWLHHFKGDSYAQTTAYLSNYETDNGVDFLRMNLWYKGHIRQMSLRQDFSIHIPSTGDRSLLPLTIRAGLQTSLWNVKSAEWQVLNKYDKEQRRAWENTAWVNGTFDLRSDLQASVGLRVNAFMPLGGSLYYDIERNGDIGWYYNYGKNQIVKTHLTLEPRASLSWQPTPQTSIKLGYARTSQNLHALRNQSTSTPFDRYTMSSNIVKPETADQWSGGFYLMTPRQDYDFSIEGYYRQIRDVLDYKDGKSFSSEIEIERLVLAGEGKSYGVELCARKNSGRLTGWIGYTLSWSKTRIDGINGGQWYDANNDRRHDINIVGMYRLNDRWTFNAAWVFNSGQAFTAPSGKYQVIDNWIYYYAERNGYRAPDYHHLDVSAVYKRGTRKEERGRRRVETEWVFGIYNIYNRYNPYLINFEDSENGARTKAKQYSLFGIVPSVAFNVRF
;
A
#
# COMPACT_ATOMS: atom_id res chain seq x y z
N MET A 1 70.30 -22.74 -21.66
CA MET A 1 69.25 -22.49 -22.64
C MET A 1 67.99 -22.33 -21.85
N THR A 2 67.69 -21.12 -21.42
CA THR A 2 66.65 -20.76 -20.52
C THR A 2 65.45 -20.29 -21.36
N VAL A 3 64.36 -21.05 -21.35
CA VAL A 3 63.14 -20.68 -22.07
C VAL A 3 62.33 -19.70 -21.19
N LEU A 4 62.21 -18.45 -21.62
CA LEU A 4 61.33 -17.46 -21.09
C LEU A 4 59.92 -17.76 -21.61
N THR A 5 59.04 -18.18 -20.75
CA THR A 5 57.62 -18.18 -20.99
C THR A 5 57.04 -16.80 -20.66
N LEU A 6 56.52 -16.09 -21.68
CA LEU A 6 55.71 -14.88 -21.53
C LEU A 6 54.40 -15.25 -20.87
N PRO A 7 53.87 -14.43 -19.94
CA PRO A 7 52.51 -14.65 -19.43
C PRO A 7 51.49 -14.33 -20.52
N VAL A 8 50.60 -15.28 -20.75
CA VAL A 8 49.38 -15.10 -21.54
C VAL A 8 48.55 -14.02 -20.83
N ALA A 9 48.22 -12.98 -21.56
CA ALA A 9 47.25 -11.97 -21.07
C ALA A 9 45.96 -12.69 -20.71
N GLU A 10 45.56 -12.62 -19.45
CA GLU A 10 44.23 -12.93 -19.05
C GLU A 10 43.28 -12.00 -19.83
N GLU A 11 42.42 -12.58 -20.64
CA GLU A 11 41.27 -11.89 -21.19
C GLU A 11 40.49 -11.35 -19.99
N ASP A 12 40.43 -10.03 -19.91
CA ASP A 12 39.49 -9.30 -19.08
C ASP A 12 38.08 -9.77 -19.44
N THR A 13 37.64 -10.83 -18.80
CA THR A 13 36.22 -11.14 -18.73
C THR A 13 35.59 -9.97 -18.02
N ILE A 14 35.07 -9.03 -18.81
CA ILE A 14 34.13 -8.02 -18.34
C ILE A 14 33.01 -8.79 -17.63
N ARG A 15 33.11 -8.90 -16.31
CA ARG A 15 31.98 -9.21 -15.46
C ARG A 15 30.96 -8.10 -15.74
N THR A 16 30.00 -8.37 -16.60
CA THR A 16 28.76 -7.68 -16.65
C THR A 16 28.09 -7.95 -15.30
N GLU A 17 28.46 -7.20 -14.27
CA GLU A 17 27.60 -7.06 -13.12
C GLU A 17 26.30 -6.48 -13.66
N ARG A 18 25.31 -7.35 -13.78
CA ARG A 18 23.94 -6.91 -13.95
C ARG A 18 23.65 -5.96 -12.80
N LEU A 19 23.58 -4.68 -13.08
CA LEU A 19 22.76 -3.78 -12.33
C LEU A 19 21.31 -4.15 -12.70
N GLU A 20 20.86 -5.31 -12.23
CA GLU A 20 19.44 -5.53 -11.99
C GLU A 20 19.01 -4.30 -11.22
N GLU A 21 17.89 -3.71 -11.59
CA GLU A 21 17.13 -2.77 -10.78
C GLU A 21 17.44 -3.12 -9.33
N VAL A 22 18.16 -2.28 -8.58
CA VAL A 22 18.93 -2.65 -7.40
C VAL A 22 18.13 -3.62 -6.54
N VAL A 23 18.15 -4.88 -6.90
CA VAL A 23 17.68 -5.96 -6.05
C VAL A 23 18.80 -6.09 -5.04
N VAL A 24 18.61 -5.39 -3.96
CA VAL A 24 19.55 -5.41 -2.86
C VAL A 24 19.44 -6.78 -2.21
N THR A 25 20.08 -7.75 -2.82
CA THR A 25 20.29 -9.08 -2.26
C THR A 25 21.37 -9.00 -1.20
N SER A 26 21.13 -8.36 -0.08
CA SER A 26 21.97 -8.59 1.09
C SER A 26 21.37 -8.00 2.35
N ASN A 27 21.30 -8.80 3.39
CA ASN A 27 21.17 -8.47 4.79
C ASN A 27 20.32 -7.23 5.11
N SER A 28 19.01 -7.41 5.17
CA SER A 28 18.04 -6.38 5.56
C SER A 28 18.46 -5.63 6.85
N ALA A 29 19.16 -6.29 7.77
CA ALA A 29 19.71 -5.69 8.99
C ALA A 29 20.78 -4.62 8.70
N ARG A 30 21.75 -4.94 7.82
CA ARG A 30 22.82 -4.00 7.43
C ARG A 30 22.25 -2.80 6.67
N GLN A 31 21.28 -3.02 5.80
CA GLN A 31 20.60 -1.94 5.09
C GLN A 31 19.87 -0.99 6.04
N ARG A 32 19.22 -1.51 7.09
CA ARG A 32 18.59 -0.67 8.12
C ARG A 32 19.60 0.21 8.86
N ILE A 33 20.85 -0.23 9.05
CA ILE A 33 21.92 0.61 9.61
C ILE A 33 22.41 1.65 8.61
N GLN A 34 22.64 1.26 7.35
CA GLN A 34 23.30 2.10 6.33
C GLN A 34 22.35 3.11 5.64
N ASN A 35 21.07 2.80 5.54
CA ASN A 35 20.11 3.72 4.91
C ASN A 35 20.05 5.04 5.69
N VAL A 36 20.19 6.18 5.00
CA VAL A 36 20.09 7.51 5.63
C VAL A 36 18.70 7.83 6.14
N GLN A 37 17.67 7.18 5.60
CA GLN A 37 16.28 7.47 5.95
C GLN A 37 15.78 6.64 7.13
N THR A 38 15.03 7.30 8.03
CA THR A 38 14.28 6.68 9.12
C THR A 38 12.97 6.12 8.56
N GLY A 39 12.52 4.96 9.04
CA GLY A 39 11.21 4.42 8.69
C GLY A 39 11.09 3.88 7.26
N ALA A 40 12.19 3.59 6.58
CA ALA A 40 12.19 2.88 5.32
C ALA A 40 12.44 1.38 5.58
N GLU A 41 11.48 0.53 5.23
CA GLU A 41 11.54 -0.92 5.38
C GLU A 41 11.52 -1.59 4.01
N VAL A 42 12.60 -2.30 3.68
CA VAL A 42 12.69 -3.12 2.47
C VAL A 42 12.26 -4.55 2.81
N ILE A 43 11.32 -5.07 2.06
CA ILE A 43 10.74 -6.39 2.23
C ILE A 43 11.10 -7.21 1.01
N GLN A 44 11.83 -8.30 1.22
CA GLN A 44 12.14 -9.27 0.17
C GLN A 44 11.01 -10.28 0.04
N ILE A 45 10.84 -10.87 -1.14
CA ILE A 45 9.76 -11.86 -1.36
C ILE A 45 9.96 -13.11 -0.53
N GLU A 46 11.20 -13.49 -0.28
CA GLU A 46 11.53 -14.63 0.59
C GLU A 46 11.03 -14.41 2.02
N ASP A 47 11.04 -13.17 2.52
CA ASP A 47 10.51 -12.81 3.84
C ASP A 47 8.99 -12.97 3.89
N LEU A 48 8.28 -12.71 2.78
CA LEU A 48 6.83 -12.88 2.69
C LEU A 48 6.40 -14.35 2.81
N THR A 49 7.14 -15.26 2.17
CA THR A 49 6.84 -16.69 2.21
C THR A 49 7.09 -17.29 3.59
N SER A 50 7.80 -16.57 4.44
CA SER A 50 8.13 -16.96 5.80
C SER A 50 7.08 -16.56 6.84
N ALA A 51 6.19 -15.60 6.53
CA ALA A 51 5.05 -15.25 7.37
C ALA A 51 3.92 -16.32 7.26
N PRO A 52 3.01 -16.44 8.25
CA PRO A 52 1.85 -17.30 8.13
C PRO A 52 1.03 -16.97 6.90
N GLN A 53 0.79 -17.99 6.06
CA GLN A 53 0.08 -17.87 4.82
C GLN A 53 -1.43 -18.03 5.05
N LEU A 54 -2.18 -16.94 4.93
CA LEU A 54 -3.63 -16.98 5.01
C LEU A 54 -4.19 -17.63 3.74
N PHE A 55 -5.11 -18.56 3.90
CA PHE A 55 -5.69 -19.35 2.80
C PHE A 55 -4.65 -20.04 1.90
N GLY A 56 -3.44 -20.31 2.44
CA GLY A 56 -2.37 -21.00 1.72
C GLY A 56 -1.60 -20.14 0.73
N GLN A 57 -1.72 -18.81 0.78
CA GLN A 57 -1.03 -17.87 -0.08
C GLN A 57 -0.24 -16.84 0.73
N ALA A 58 0.98 -16.53 0.29
CA ALA A 58 1.74 -15.41 0.82
C ALA A 58 1.12 -14.09 0.32
N ASP A 59 1.05 -13.09 1.19
CA ASP A 59 0.39 -11.81 0.92
C ASP A 59 1.26 -10.66 1.41
N ILE A 60 1.70 -9.81 0.46
CA ILE A 60 2.56 -8.65 0.75
C ILE A 60 1.85 -7.65 1.67
N MET A 61 0.56 -7.39 1.44
CA MET A 61 -0.18 -6.38 2.20
C MET A 61 -0.35 -6.82 3.65
N ARG A 62 -0.61 -8.11 3.89
CA ARG A 62 -0.67 -8.67 5.25
C ARG A 62 0.70 -8.70 5.92
N SER A 63 1.75 -9.00 5.18
CA SER A 63 3.10 -9.04 5.75
C SER A 63 3.57 -7.66 6.21
N ILE A 64 3.25 -6.58 5.48
CA ILE A 64 3.58 -5.22 5.93
C ILE A 64 2.77 -4.80 7.16
N GLN A 65 1.54 -5.31 7.34
CA GLN A 65 0.71 -5.03 8.51
C GLN A 65 1.31 -5.61 9.82
N LEU A 66 2.25 -6.53 9.73
CA LEU A 66 2.99 -7.09 10.87
C LEU A 66 4.23 -6.26 11.27
N LEU A 67 4.54 -5.19 10.54
CA LEU A 67 5.68 -4.31 10.82
C LEU A 67 5.32 -3.27 11.90
N PRO A 68 6.27 -2.85 12.76
CA PRO A 68 6.05 -1.77 13.71
C PRO A 68 5.60 -0.47 13.04
N GLY A 69 4.61 0.20 13.63
CA GLY A 69 4.03 1.43 13.10
C GLY A 69 3.06 1.25 11.93
N VAL A 70 2.77 0.00 11.55
CA VAL A 70 1.81 -0.36 10.50
C VAL A 70 0.70 -1.20 11.10
N LYS A 71 -0.55 -0.86 10.82
CA LYS A 71 -1.74 -1.52 11.37
C LYS A 71 -2.65 -1.95 10.23
N ALA A 72 -3.28 -3.11 10.36
CA ALA A 72 -4.41 -3.47 9.53
C ALA A 72 -5.58 -2.51 9.80
N GLU A 73 -6.30 -2.11 8.77
CA GLU A 73 -7.46 -1.25 8.91
C GLU A 73 -8.61 -1.98 9.62
N SER A 74 -8.84 -3.25 9.25
CA SER A 74 -9.77 -4.18 9.91
C SER A 74 -9.32 -5.63 9.69
N ASP A 75 -10.05 -6.57 10.26
CA ASP A 75 -9.80 -8.02 10.20
C ASP A 75 -9.69 -8.58 8.77
N ALA A 76 -10.46 -8.02 7.84
CA ALA A 76 -10.50 -8.46 6.45
C ALA A 76 -9.96 -7.41 5.48
N SER A 77 -9.08 -6.50 5.92
CA SER A 77 -8.58 -5.44 5.04
C SER A 77 -7.13 -5.69 4.64
N SER A 78 -6.86 -5.71 3.33
CA SER A 78 -5.50 -5.57 2.79
C SER A 78 -5.00 -4.14 2.86
N SER A 79 -5.84 -3.17 3.21
CA SER A 79 -5.45 -1.79 3.46
C SER A 79 -4.67 -1.67 4.77
N PHE A 80 -3.76 -0.71 4.83
CA PHE A 80 -2.92 -0.49 5.99
C PHE A 80 -2.88 0.98 6.40
N GLN A 81 -2.66 1.20 7.68
CA GLN A 81 -2.53 2.51 8.32
C GLN A 81 -1.10 2.66 8.83
N VAL A 82 -0.49 3.82 8.65
CA VAL A 82 0.91 4.05 9.02
C VAL A 82 1.01 5.27 9.92
N ARG A 83 1.62 5.09 11.11
CA ARG A 83 1.92 6.19 12.05
C ARG A 83 0.74 7.11 12.28
N GLY A 84 -0.44 6.53 12.51
CA GLY A 84 -1.68 7.28 12.76
C GLY A 84 -2.27 7.96 11.53
N GLY A 85 -1.75 7.73 10.33
CA GLY A 85 -2.41 8.08 9.08
C GLY A 85 -3.44 7.03 8.69
N THR A 86 -4.43 7.43 7.91
CA THR A 86 -5.45 6.53 7.37
C THR A 86 -4.92 5.84 6.10
N SER A 87 -5.55 4.75 5.67
CA SER A 87 -5.20 4.11 4.40
C SER A 87 -5.48 5.00 3.18
N ALA A 88 -6.40 5.97 3.30
CA ALA A 88 -6.65 7.00 2.28
C ALA A 88 -5.48 7.97 2.07
N GLN A 89 -4.57 8.05 3.04
CA GLN A 89 -3.39 8.89 3.04
C GLN A 89 -2.13 8.15 2.55
N ASN A 90 -2.25 6.86 2.21
CA ASN A 90 -1.17 6.04 1.68
C ASN A 90 -1.29 5.90 0.17
N GLN A 91 -0.14 5.75 -0.49
CA GLN A 91 -0.06 5.40 -1.90
C GLN A 91 0.61 4.04 -2.06
N VAL A 92 0.00 3.18 -2.87
CA VAL A 92 0.58 1.89 -3.29
C VAL A 92 0.96 2.01 -4.76
N LEU A 93 2.22 1.73 -5.06
CA LEU A 93 2.78 1.78 -6.41
C LEU A 93 3.18 0.37 -6.84
N PHE A 94 2.88 0.01 -8.09
CA PHE A 94 3.41 -1.18 -8.74
C PHE A 94 4.22 -0.77 -9.97
N ASP A 95 5.52 -0.98 -9.91
CA ASP A 95 6.48 -0.46 -10.90
C ASP A 95 6.26 1.04 -11.19
N LEU A 96 6.08 1.87 -10.15
CA LEU A 96 5.78 3.32 -10.15
C LEU A 96 4.35 3.72 -10.55
N ALA A 97 3.52 2.83 -11.09
CA ALA A 97 2.12 3.13 -11.39
C ALA A 97 1.24 2.98 -10.14
N PRO A 98 0.40 3.97 -9.78
CA PRO A 98 -0.49 3.87 -8.63
C PRO A 98 -1.55 2.77 -8.79
N VAL A 99 -1.81 2.02 -7.70
CA VAL A 99 -2.90 1.06 -7.56
C VAL A 99 -3.80 1.56 -6.42
N TYR A 100 -5.02 2.01 -6.76
CA TYR A 100 -5.88 2.73 -5.81
C TYR A 100 -6.63 1.83 -4.84
N ASN A 101 -7.01 0.64 -5.24
CA ASN A 101 -7.56 -0.37 -4.37
C ASN A 101 -6.69 -1.63 -4.47
N SER A 102 -5.93 -1.88 -3.44
CA SER A 102 -4.96 -2.98 -3.38
C SER A 102 -5.55 -4.30 -2.89
N GLY A 103 -6.88 -4.40 -2.73
CA GLY A 103 -7.55 -5.56 -2.15
C GLY A 103 -8.61 -6.21 -3.03
N HIS A 104 -8.70 -7.51 -2.92
CA HIS A 104 -9.77 -8.35 -3.44
C HIS A 104 -10.76 -8.74 -2.33
N LEU A 105 -12.02 -9.00 -2.69
CA LEU A 105 -13.10 -9.40 -1.78
C LEU A 105 -13.19 -8.48 -0.56
N ALA A 106 -13.32 -7.17 -0.81
CA ALA A 106 -13.35 -6.13 0.22
C ALA A 106 -12.09 -6.09 1.11
N GLY A 107 -10.95 -6.56 0.59
CA GLY A 107 -9.66 -6.53 1.28
C GLY A 107 -9.19 -7.87 1.86
N LEU A 108 -9.96 -8.93 1.73
CA LEU A 108 -9.59 -10.25 2.25
C LEU A 108 -8.28 -10.79 1.66
N PHE A 109 -8.00 -10.49 0.40
CA PHE A 109 -6.76 -10.82 -0.30
C PHE A 109 -6.13 -9.57 -0.89
N SER A 110 -4.82 -9.55 -0.99
CA SER A 110 -4.09 -8.55 -1.77
C SER A 110 -4.38 -8.73 -3.27
N ALA A 111 -4.44 -7.64 -4.00
CA ALA A 111 -4.51 -7.67 -5.46
C ALA A 111 -3.18 -8.08 -6.12
N PHE A 112 -2.11 -8.20 -5.34
CA PHE A 112 -0.78 -8.55 -5.84
C PHE A 112 -0.51 -10.03 -5.66
N ASN A 113 -0.20 -10.71 -6.78
CA ASN A 113 0.27 -12.09 -6.78
C ASN A 113 1.76 -12.11 -6.43
N GLU A 114 2.15 -12.82 -5.38
CA GLU A 114 3.54 -12.87 -4.90
C GLU A 114 4.52 -13.40 -5.95
N ASP A 115 4.09 -14.25 -6.88
CA ASP A 115 4.95 -14.77 -7.95
C ASP A 115 5.34 -13.67 -8.98
N ALA A 116 4.61 -12.53 -9.00
CA ALA A 116 4.91 -11.39 -9.85
C ALA A 116 5.84 -10.36 -9.18
N LEU A 117 6.17 -10.51 -7.89
CA LEU A 117 6.88 -9.50 -7.11
C LEU A 117 8.37 -9.83 -6.99
N ALA A 118 9.23 -8.81 -7.02
CA ALA A 118 10.64 -8.90 -6.68
C ALA A 118 10.90 -8.41 -5.26
N SER A 119 10.43 -7.21 -4.94
CA SER A 119 10.60 -6.59 -3.63
C SER A 119 9.53 -5.52 -3.40
N ALA A 120 9.44 -5.05 -2.17
CA ALA A 120 8.67 -3.86 -1.84
C ALA A 120 9.43 -2.99 -0.83
N THR A 121 9.27 -1.68 -0.94
CA THR A 121 9.80 -0.74 0.02
C THR A 121 8.67 0.08 0.61
N LEU A 122 8.51 0.01 1.92
CA LEU A 122 7.57 0.84 2.66
C LEU A 122 8.30 2.04 3.26
N TYR A 123 7.86 3.24 2.89
CA TYR A 123 8.32 4.51 3.48
C TYR A 123 7.27 5.01 4.47
N LYS A 124 7.59 5.06 5.77
CA LYS A 124 6.69 5.46 6.85
C LYS A 124 6.73 6.98 7.10
N GLY A 125 6.37 7.78 6.08
CA GLY A 125 6.22 9.23 6.17
C GLY A 125 7.43 10.08 5.83
N LEU A 126 8.67 9.60 5.99
CA LEU A 126 9.86 10.27 5.48
C LEU A 126 10.14 9.80 4.05
N LEU A 127 9.43 10.39 3.09
CA LEU A 127 9.52 10.00 1.70
C LEU A 127 10.75 10.64 1.02
N PRO A 128 11.55 9.89 0.22
CA PRO A 128 12.49 10.51 -0.73
C PRO A 128 11.79 11.48 -1.68
N ALA A 129 12.52 12.49 -2.21
CA ALA A 129 11.91 13.57 -3.00
C ALA A 129 11.21 13.09 -4.28
N GLN A 130 11.58 11.92 -4.82
CA GLN A 130 10.93 11.31 -5.98
C GLN A 130 9.50 10.81 -5.72
N TYR A 131 9.09 10.62 -4.45
CA TYR A 131 7.74 10.19 -4.08
C TYR A 131 6.90 11.35 -3.57
N GLY A 132 5.63 11.35 -3.89
CA GLY A 132 4.64 12.35 -3.45
C GLY A 132 3.23 11.83 -3.71
N GLY A 133 2.21 12.69 -3.51
CA GLY A 133 0.81 12.30 -3.68
C GLY A 133 0.23 11.48 -2.53
N ALA A 134 0.96 11.36 -1.41
CA ALA A 134 0.54 10.72 -0.18
C ALA A 134 0.96 11.57 1.01
N SER A 135 0.10 11.74 1.98
CA SER A 135 0.38 12.49 3.21
C SER A 135 0.84 11.60 4.37
N SER A 136 0.79 10.27 4.22
CA SER A 136 1.20 9.30 5.24
C SER A 136 2.34 8.39 4.79
N ALA A 137 2.11 7.45 3.90
CA ALA A 137 3.11 6.46 3.51
C ALA A 137 3.08 6.15 2.01
N VAL A 138 4.20 5.64 1.49
CA VAL A 138 4.28 5.07 0.15
C VAL A 138 4.79 3.65 0.26
N LEU A 139 4.06 2.72 -0.34
CA LEU A 139 4.50 1.35 -0.60
C LEU A 139 4.87 1.23 -2.08
N ASP A 140 6.15 1.11 -2.36
CA ASP A 140 6.68 0.93 -3.71
C ASP A 140 7.01 -0.54 -3.95
N ILE A 141 6.21 -1.18 -4.80
CA ILE A 141 6.32 -2.60 -5.15
C ILE A 141 6.99 -2.70 -6.51
N THR A 142 8.09 -3.44 -6.57
CA THR A 142 8.80 -3.76 -7.80
C THR A 142 8.38 -5.13 -8.32
N GLY A 143 7.94 -5.19 -9.57
CA GLY A 143 7.59 -6.44 -10.25
C GLY A 143 8.83 -7.24 -10.64
N ARG A 144 8.77 -8.56 -10.54
CA ARG A 144 9.83 -9.49 -10.94
C ARG A 144 9.94 -9.60 -12.46
N THR A 145 11.15 -9.72 -12.98
CA THR A 145 11.41 -10.03 -14.39
C THR A 145 11.42 -11.55 -14.62
N GLY A 146 11.16 -11.97 -15.86
CA GLY A 146 11.18 -13.39 -16.24
C GLY A 146 12.59 -13.97 -16.33
N ASN A 147 12.70 -15.28 -16.31
CA ASN A 147 13.97 -15.99 -16.45
C ASN A 147 14.48 -15.90 -17.90
N ARG A 148 15.75 -15.56 -18.08
CA ARG A 148 16.39 -15.47 -19.41
C ARG A 148 17.12 -16.74 -19.84
N GLY A 149 17.36 -17.68 -18.90
CA GLY A 149 18.11 -18.92 -19.17
C GLY A 149 17.23 -20.05 -19.72
N GLY A 150 15.95 -20.10 -19.36
CA GLY A 150 15.05 -21.15 -19.76
C GLY A 150 13.59 -20.88 -19.39
N TRP A 151 12.68 -21.67 -19.92
CA TRP A 151 11.26 -21.60 -19.55
C TRP A 151 11.03 -22.35 -18.23
N HIS A 152 10.36 -21.66 -17.32
CA HIS A 152 9.93 -22.16 -16.03
C HIS A 152 8.45 -21.89 -15.85
N GLY A 153 7.81 -22.69 -15.03
CA GLY A 153 6.41 -22.52 -14.71
C GLY A 153 6.08 -22.98 -13.31
N GLY A 154 4.93 -22.55 -12.84
CA GLY A 154 4.40 -22.93 -11.56
C GLY A 154 2.88 -22.90 -11.57
N ALA A 155 2.29 -23.72 -10.71
CA ALA A 155 0.87 -23.69 -10.43
C ALA A 155 0.63 -23.89 -8.95
N SER A 156 -0.41 -23.26 -8.44
CA SER A 156 -0.88 -23.41 -7.07
C SER A 156 -2.39 -23.60 -7.06
N VAL A 157 -2.86 -24.55 -6.26
CA VAL A 157 -4.28 -24.75 -6.01
C VAL A 157 -4.48 -24.73 -4.50
N GLY A 158 -5.23 -23.75 -4.02
CA GLY A 158 -5.63 -23.62 -2.62
C GLY A 158 -7.10 -23.91 -2.42
N LEU A 159 -7.61 -23.66 -1.20
CA LEU A 159 -9.02 -23.90 -0.88
C LEU A 159 -9.96 -22.99 -1.68
N LEU A 160 -9.55 -21.74 -1.94
CA LEU A 160 -10.43 -20.70 -2.50
C LEU A 160 -10.00 -20.22 -3.89
N SER A 161 -8.74 -20.40 -4.27
CA SER A 161 -8.18 -19.87 -5.51
C SER A 161 -7.12 -20.78 -6.12
N ALA A 162 -6.94 -20.61 -7.43
CA ALA A 162 -5.83 -21.17 -8.17
C ALA A 162 -5.00 -20.06 -8.82
N LYS A 163 -3.70 -20.28 -8.95
CA LYS A 163 -2.79 -19.40 -9.66
C LYS A 163 -1.84 -20.18 -10.57
N GLY A 164 -1.37 -19.51 -11.59
CA GLY A 164 -0.37 -20.02 -12.52
C GLY A 164 0.66 -18.98 -12.85
N THR A 165 1.90 -19.43 -13.05
CA THR A 165 3.04 -18.60 -13.43
C THR A 165 3.76 -19.25 -14.59
N LEU A 166 4.12 -18.46 -15.59
CA LEU A 166 4.93 -18.87 -16.73
C LEU A 166 5.98 -17.79 -16.98
N GLU A 167 7.24 -18.19 -17.06
CA GLU A 167 8.35 -17.28 -17.38
C GLU A 167 9.38 -17.93 -18.29
N GLY A 168 10.02 -17.12 -19.11
CA GLY A 168 11.07 -17.62 -19.97
C GLY A 168 11.60 -16.59 -20.96
N PRO A 169 12.65 -16.95 -21.71
CA PRO A 169 13.26 -16.09 -22.71
C PRO A 169 12.39 -15.98 -23.95
N ILE A 170 12.06 -14.74 -24.37
CA ILE A 170 11.55 -14.45 -25.70
C ILE A 170 12.73 -14.38 -26.69
N ALA A 171 13.83 -13.77 -26.27
CA ALA A 171 15.11 -13.76 -26.96
C ALA A 171 16.18 -14.11 -25.94
N LYS A 172 16.93 -15.18 -26.21
CA LYS A 172 17.96 -15.70 -25.31
C LYS A 172 18.90 -14.58 -24.87
N ASP A 173 19.14 -14.47 -23.56
CA ASP A 173 19.99 -13.48 -22.89
C ASP A 173 19.59 -12.01 -23.09
N LYS A 174 18.62 -11.69 -23.95
CA LYS A 174 18.22 -10.30 -24.27
C LYS A 174 16.84 -9.93 -23.77
N ALA A 175 15.86 -10.81 -23.86
CA ALA A 175 14.51 -10.48 -23.46
C ALA A 175 13.82 -11.65 -22.77
N SER A 176 13.08 -11.37 -21.73
CA SER A 176 12.28 -12.35 -21.00
C SER A 176 10.85 -11.88 -20.79
N LEU A 177 9.97 -12.85 -20.63
CA LEU A 177 8.56 -12.66 -20.31
C LEU A 177 8.27 -13.35 -18.97
N LEU A 178 7.48 -12.68 -18.14
CA LEU A 178 6.81 -13.24 -16.99
C LEU A 178 5.31 -13.01 -17.15
N VAL A 179 4.51 -14.06 -16.97
CA VAL A 179 3.05 -13.98 -16.90
C VAL A 179 2.61 -14.70 -15.63
N THR A 180 1.84 -14.02 -14.80
CA THR A 180 1.17 -14.63 -13.65
C THR A 180 -0.32 -14.35 -13.72
N ALA A 181 -1.13 -15.32 -13.36
CA ALA A 181 -2.58 -15.17 -13.27
C ALA A 181 -3.09 -15.90 -12.03
N ARG A 182 -4.06 -15.31 -11.35
CA ARG A 182 -4.75 -15.89 -10.21
C ARG A 182 -6.25 -15.66 -10.35
N ARG A 183 -7.05 -16.65 -9.92
CA ARG A 183 -8.52 -16.54 -9.85
C ARG A 183 -9.07 -17.33 -8.67
N THR A 184 -10.06 -16.76 -7.99
CA THR A 184 -10.89 -17.53 -7.07
C THR A 184 -11.97 -18.29 -7.84
N TYR A 185 -12.42 -19.42 -7.27
CA TYR A 185 -13.48 -20.26 -7.82
C TYR A 185 -14.66 -20.45 -6.86
N MET A 186 -14.85 -19.49 -5.94
CA MET A 186 -15.98 -19.50 -5.01
C MET A 186 -17.32 -19.48 -5.74
N ASP A 187 -17.43 -18.77 -6.87
CA ASP A 187 -18.61 -18.76 -7.71
C ASP A 187 -18.99 -20.17 -8.21
N LEU A 188 -18.02 -21.04 -8.49
CA LEU A 188 -18.27 -22.41 -8.89
C LEU A 188 -18.79 -23.26 -7.73
N LEU A 189 -18.25 -23.04 -6.51
CA LEU A 189 -18.70 -23.70 -5.31
C LEU A 189 -20.12 -23.27 -4.92
N LEU A 190 -20.43 -21.97 -5.01
CA LEU A 190 -21.75 -21.42 -4.74
C LEU A 190 -22.81 -21.99 -5.68
N LYS A 191 -22.49 -22.17 -6.97
CA LYS A 191 -23.39 -22.80 -7.96
C LYS A 191 -23.78 -24.26 -7.63
N ALA A 192 -22.95 -24.95 -6.88
CA ALA A 192 -23.27 -26.31 -6.41
C ALA A 192 -24.27 -26.33 -5.23
N SER A 193 -24.50 -25.21 -4.57
CA SER A 193 -25.46 -25.05 -3.48
C SER A 193 -26.84 -24.66 -4.00
N LYS A 194 -27.89 -25.27 -3.48
CA LYS A 194 -29.28 -24.88 -3.87
C LYS A 194 -29.64 -23.47 -3.40
N ASP A 195 -29.15 -23.07 -2.25
CA ASP A 195 -29.51 -21.80 -1.61
C ASP A 195 -28.67 -20.61 -2.12
N PHE A 196 -27.48 -20.86 -2.67
CA PHE A 196 -26.55 -19.80 -3.07
C PHE A 196 -26.19 -19.81 -4.57
N LYS A 197 -26.88 -20.64 -5.39
CA LYS A 197 -26.58 -20.81 -6.84
C LYS A 197 -26.68 -19.51 -7.65
N ASP A 198 -27.51 -18.57 -7.22
CA ASP A 198 -27.74 -17.28 -7.89
C ASP A 198 -26.72 -16.20 -7.41
N ASN A 199 -25.88 -16.52 -6.43
CA ASN A 199 -24.82 -15.64 -5.96
C ASN A 199 -23.55 -15.81 -6.76
N THR A 200 -22.84 -14.70 -6.96
CA THR A 200 -21.54 -14.68 -7.64
C THR A 200 -20.51 -14.06 -6.71
N LEU A 201 -19.38 -14.72 -6.53
CA LEU A 201 -18.28 -14.22 -5.74
C LEU A 201 -16.97 -14.70 -6.37
N TYR A 202 -16.28 -13.83 -7.08
CA TYR A 202 -14.95 -14.12 -7.62
C TYR A 202 -14.11 -12.86 -7.76
N PHE A 203 -12.81 -13.07 -7.76
CA PHE A 203 -11.84 -12.12 -8.28
C PHE A 203 -10.85 -12.81 -9.22
N TYR A 204 -10.15 -12.02 -10.00
CA TYR A 204 -8.93 -12.42 -10.70
C TYR A 204 -7.92 -11.28 -10.75
N ASP A 205 -6.65 -11.65 -10.84
CA ASP A 205 -5.56 -10.76 -11.21
C ASP A 205 -4.66 -11.39 -12.26
N VAL A 206 -4.09 -10.52 -13.10
CA VAL A 206 -3.14 -10.92 -14.15
C VAL A 206 -2.00 -9.90 -14.16
N ASN A 207 -0.77 -10.40 -14.16
CA ASN A 207 0.43 -9.60 -14.35
C ASN A 207 1.19 -10.11 -15.57
N VAL A 208 1.69 -9.19 -16.37
CA VAL A 208 2.58 -9.48 -17.49
C VAL A 208 3.76 -8.51 -17.42
N LYS A 209 4.97 -9.04 -17.37
CA LYS A 209 6.18 -8.21 -17.44
C LYS A 209 7.10 -8.71 -18.54
N LEU A 210 7.44 -7.83 -19.44
CA LEU A 210 8.44 -7.99 -20.48
C LEU A 210 9.66 -7.16 -20.10
N ASP A 211 10.82 -7.75 -20.08
CA ASP A 211 12.08 -7.04 -19.95
C ASP A 211 12.92 -7.26 -21.21
N TRP A 212 13.59 -6.21 -21.66
CA TRP A 212 14.38 -6.24 -22.89
C TRP A 212 15.66 -5.42 -22.75
N THR A 213 16.80 -6.07 -22.79
CA THR A 213 18.12 -5.45 -22.91
C THR A 213 18.41 -5.18 -24.39
N ILE A 214 18.21 -3.94 -24.83
CA ILE A 214 18.47 -3.50 -26.20
C ILE A 214 19.98 -3.56 -26.48
N ASN A 215 20.77 -3.01 -25.54
CA ASN A 215 22.23 -3.06 -25.54
C ASN A 215 22.75 -2.83 -24.10
N ALA A 216 24.08 -2.79 -23.91
CA ALA A 216 24.69 -2.64 -22.59
C ALA A 216 24.28 -1.34 -21.83
N LYS A 217 23.79 -0.32 -22.54
CA LYS A 217 23.37 0.95 -21.94
C LYS A 217 21.85 1.12 -21.85
N ASN A 218 21.07 0.33 -22.58
CA ASN A 218 19.64 0.56 -22.72
C ASN A 218 18.84 -0.70 -22.38
N GLN A 219 17.94 -0.56 -21.42
CA GLN A 219 16.98 -1.58 -21.03
C GLN A 219 15.58 -1.00 -21.08
N MET A 220 14.62 -1.80 -21.52
CA MET A 220 13.20 -1.46 -21.53
C MET A 220 12.41 -2.49 -20.74
N TYR A 221 11.38 -2.01 -20.03
CA TYR A 221 10.45 -2.83 -19.30
C TYR A 221 9.04 -2.41 -19.68
N LEU A 222 8.19 -3.40 -19.96
CA LEU A 222 6.76 -3.21 -20.12
C LEU A 222 6.08 -4.03 -19.03
N THR A 223 5.30 -3.36 -18.19
CA THR A 223 4.53 -4.00 -17.13
C THR A 223 3.06 -3.74 -17.37
N PHE A 224 2.26 -4.78 -17.31
CA PHE A 224 0.81 -4.74 -17.33
C PHE A 224 0.27 -5.46 -16.11
N PHE A 225 -0.64 -4.83 -15.40
CA PHE A 225 -1.35 -5.40 -14.26
C PHE A 225 -2.83 -5.08 -14.36
N THR A 226 -3.67 -6.09 -14.10
CA THR A 226 -5.10 -5.90 -13.93
C THR A 226 -5.62 -6.75 -12.79
N SER A 227 -6.57 -6.19 -12.05
CA SER A 227 -7.34 -6.88 -11.02
C SER A 227 -8.82 -6.60 -11.20
N HIS A 228 -9.68 -7.58 -10.91
CA HIS A 228 -11.12 -7.41 -11.00
C HIS A 228 -11.83 -8.25 -9.96
N ASP A 229 -12.86 -7.67 -9.36
CA ASP A 229 -13.74 -8.30 -8.38
C ASP A 229 -15.19 -8.18 -8.81
N ARG A 230 -15.96 -9.21 -8.50
CA ARG A 230 -17.42 -9.19 -8.61
C ARG A 230 -18.05 -9.96 -7.48
N THR A 231 -18.97 -9.29 -6.80
CA THR A 231 -19.86 -9.87 -5.78
C THR A 231 -21.30 -9.57 -6.14
N SER A 232 -22.11 -10.60 -6.31
CA SER A 232 -23.55 -10.45 -6.55
C SER A 232 -24.33 -11.35 -5.60
N VAL A 233 -25.38 -10.81 -4.99
CA VAL A 233 -26.20 -11.50 -4.00
C VAL A 233 -27.66 -11.41 -4.44
N ASP A 234 -28.26 -12.55 -4.76
CA ASP A 234 -29.71 -12.76 -5.05
C ASP A 234 -30.35 -11.69 -5.95
N LYS A 235 -29.61 -11.14 -6.91
CA LYS A 235 -30.03 -10.00 -7.74
C LYS A 235 -30.32 -8.71 -6.97
N MET A 236 -30.14 -8.73 -5.62
CA MET A 236 -30.32 -7.55 -4.77
C MET A 236 -29.13 -6.60 -4.84
N ALA A 237 -27.93 -7.14 -5.07
CA ALA A 237 -26.72 -6.34 -5.20
C ALA A 237 -25.79 -6.96 -6.27
N ASP A 238 -25.14 -6.11 -7.07
CA ASP A 238 -24.07 -6.47 -7.98
C ASP A 238 -22.96 -5.41 -7.85
N ILE A 239 -21.87 -5.79 -7.21
CA ILE A 239 -20.76 -4.91 -6.83
C ILE A 239 -19.53 -5.35 -7.59
N ARG A 240 -18.94 -4.44 -8.34
CA ARG A 240 -17.76 -4.67 -9.17
C ARG A 240 -16.72 -3.57 -8.97
N TRP A 241 -15.47 -3.96 -8.88
CA TRP A 241 -14.36 -3.00 -8.90
C TRP A 241 -13.12 -3.65 -9.48
N GLY A 242 -12.16 -2.82 -9.87
CA GLY A 242 -10.90 -3.33 -10.38
C GLY A 242 -9.91 -2.24 -10.71
N ASN A 243 -8.66 -2.66 -10.85
CA ASN A 243 -7.55 -1.82 -11.31
C ASN A 243 -7.04 -2.31 -12.66
N LEU A 244 -6.49 -1.38 -13.41
CA LEU A 244 -5.68 -1.65 -14.59
C LEU A 244 -4.51 -0.68 -14.57
N THR A 245 -3.28 -1.20 -14.59
CA THR A 245 -2.09 -0.38 -14.82
C THR A 245 -1.29 -0.90 -15.99
N ALA A 246 -0.73 0.01 -16.77
CA ALA A 246 0.23 -0.30 -17.81
C ALA A 246 1.37 0.71 -17.73
N ASN A 247 2.61 0.24 -17.72
CA ASN A 247 3.74 1.14 -17.71
C ASN A 247 4.83 0.68 -18.69
N LEU A 248 5.47 1.65 -19.31
CA LEU A 248 6.64 1.49 -20.15
C LEU A 248 7.78 2.27 -19.51
N LYS A 249 8.83 1.57 -19.12
CA LYS A 249 10.03 2.13 -18.50
C LYS A 249 11.23 1.92 -19.43
N TRP A 250 11.96 2.99 -19.72
CA TRP A 250 13.25 2.96 -20.43
C TRP A 250 14.35 3.44 -19.50
N LEU A 251 15.33 2.59 -19.26
CA LEU A 251 16.50 2.84 -18.44
C LEU A 251 17.72 3.01 -19.35
N HIS A 252 18.38 4.15 -19.22
CA HIS A 252 19.63 4.47 -19.94
C HIS A 252 20.77 4.65 -18.95
N HIS A 253 21.80 3.83 -19.06
CA HIS A 253 23.02 3.91 -18.25
C HIS A 253 24.04 4.82 -18.89
N PHE A 254 24.55 5.78 -18.12
CA PHE A 254 25.71 6.61 -18.47
C PHE A 254 27.01 5.90 -18.08
N LYS A 255 28.12 6.62 -18.06
CA LYS A 255 29.37 6.11 -17.49
C LYS A 255 29.27 6.08 -15.96
N GLY A 256 29.87 5.05 -15.34
CA GLY A 256 29.75 4.81 -13.89
C GLY A 256 28.33 4.39 -13.48
N ASP A 257 27.98 4.70 -12.23
CA ASP A 257 26.68 4.30 -11.62
C ASP A 257 25.54 5.31 -11.92
N SER A 258 25.72 6.16 -12.92
CA SER A 258 24.73 7.18 -13.28
C SER A 258 23.75 6.65 -14.32
N TYR A 259 22.47 6.98 -14.19
CA TYR A 259 21.45 6.56 -15.13
C TYR A 259 20.33 7.61 -15.29
N ALA A 260 19.61 7.50 -16.40
CA ALA A 260 18.34 8.17 -16.64
C ALA A 260 17.24 7.15 -16.82
N GLN A 261 16.08 7.41 -16.29
CA GLN A 261 14.90 6.56 -16.41
C GLN A 261 13.71 7.39 -16.90
N THR A 262 13.15 7.00 -18.04
CA THR A 262 11.88 7.55 -18.55
C THR A 262 10.79 6.52 -18.30
N THR A 263 9.70 6.94 -17.66
CA THR A 263 8.56 6.07 -17.38
C THR A 263 7.27 6.72 -17.86
N ALA A 264 6.54 6.06 -18.73
CA ALA A 264 5.17 6.43 -19.09
C ALA A 264 4.22 5.41 -18.49
N TYR A 265 3.19 5.86 -17.77
CA TYR A 265 2.22 4.92 -17.20
C TYR A 265 0.78 5.42 -17.31
N LEU A 266 -0.12 4.44 -17.37
CA LEU A 266 -1.56 4.59 -17.23
C LEU A 266 -1.99 3.83 -15.98
N SER A 267 -2.79 4.46 -15.13
CA SER A 267 -3.48 3.81 -14.02
C SER A 267 -4.97 4.11 -14.10
N ASN A 268 -5.80 3.09 -13.95
CA ASN A 268 -7.25 3.18 -13.94
C ASN A 268 -7.80 2.30 -12.80
N TYR A 269 -8.62 2.88 -11.96
CA TYR A 269 -9.47 2.20 -10.99
C TYR A 269 -10.92 2.50 -11.32
N GLU A 270 -11.76 1.48 -11.33
CA GLU A 270 -13.20 1.63 -11.59
C GLU A 270 -14.00 0.87 -10.55
N THR A 271 -15.16 1.42 -10.19
CA THR A 271 -16.19 0.77 -9.37
C THR A 271 -17.54 0.94 -10.04
N ASP A 272 -18.34 -0.14 -10.05
CA ASP A 272 -19.70 -0.20 -10.62
C ASP A 272 -20.57 -1.03 -9.69
N ASN A 273 -21.43 -0.36 -8.92
CA ASN A 273 -22.20 -0.96 -7.85
C ASN A 273 -23.69 -0.73 -8.07
N GLY A 274 -24.45 -1.80 -8.20
CA GLY A 274 -25.90 -1.80 -8.28
C GLY A 274 -26.50 -2.40 -7.01
N VAL A 275 -27.50 -1.74 -6.43
CA VAL A 275 -28.28 -2.27 -5.33
C VAL A 275 -29.76 -2.09 -5.67
N ASP A 276 -30.50 -3.20 -5.72
CA ASP A 276 -31.95 -3.20 -5.86
C ASP A 276 -32.57 -3.44 -4.49
N PHE A 277 -33.00 -2.37 -3.86
CA PHE A 277 -33.66 -2.42 -2.56
C PHE A 277 -35.07 -1.84 -2.66
N LEU A 278 -36.07 -2.63 -2.28
CA LEU A 278 -37.50 -2.24 -2.31
C LEU A 278 -37.96 -1.69 -3.69
N ARG A 279 -37.47 -2.28 -4.80
CA ARG A 279 -37.70 -1.82 -6.19
C ARG A 279 -37.10 -0.45 -6.52
N MET A 280 -36.23 0.05 -5.69
CA MET A 280 -35.42 1.21 -6.01
C MET A 280 -34.06 0.72 -6.56
N ASN A 281 -33.89 0.81 -7.87
CA ASN A 281 -32.61 0.56 -8.53
C ASN A 281 -31.67 1.72 -8.22
N LEU A 282 -30.69 1.48 -7.34
CA LEU A 282 -29.63 2.42 -7.04
C LEU A 282 -28.35 1.96 -7.74
N TRP A 283 -27.82 2.76 -8.64
CA TRP A 283 -26.53 2.53 -9.28
C TRP A 283 -25.54 3.59 -8.88
N TYR A 284 -24.33 3.16 -8.53
CA TYR A 284 -23.20 4.01 -8.23
C TYR A 284 -22.00 3.60 -9.08
N LYS A 285 -21.43 4.55 -9.83
CA LYS A 285 -20.20 4.37 -10.61
C LYS A 285 -19.19 5.43 -10.26
N GLY A 286 -17.94 5.00 -10.08
CA GLY A 286 -16.79 5.87 -9.87
C GLY A 286 -15.58 5.43 -10.68
N HIS A 287 -14.68 6.34 -10.98
CA HIS A 287 -13.36 5.99 -11.50
C HIS A 287 -12.28 7.01 -11.15
N ILE A 288 -11.06 6.51 -11.10
CA ILE A 288 -9.84 7.32 -11.03
C ILE A 288 -8.98 6.90 -12.22
N ARG A 289 -8.70 7.84 -13.13
CA ARG A 289 -7.80 7.63 -14.27
C ARG A 289 -6.66 8.61 -14.20
N GLN A 290 -5.45 8.09 -14.31
CA GLN A 290 -4.23 8.88 -14.34
C GLN A 290 -3.34 8.42 -15.48
N MET A 291 -2.87 9.36 -16.29
CA MET A 291 -1.85 9.16 -17.31
C MET A 291 -0.65 10.04 -16.97
N SER A 292 0.54 9.47 -16.94
CA SER A 292 1.73 10.21 -16.52
C SER A 292 2.94 9.89 -17.38
N LEU A 293 3.76 10.92 -17.57
CA LEU A 293 5.10 10.82 -18.10
C LEU A 293 6.07 11.34 -17.04
N ARG A 294 7.05 10.52 -16.70
CA ARG A 294 8.04 10.80 -15.65
C ARG A 294 9.45 10.59 -16.19
N GLN A 295 10.34 11.52 -15.85
CA GLN A 295 11.77 11.45 -16.13
C GLN A 295 12.55 11.55 -14.82
N ASP A 296 13.35 10.55 -14.53
CA ASP A 296 14.27 10.51 -13.39
C ASP A 296 15.72 10.50 -13.87
N PHE A 297 16.59 11.18 -13.12
CA PHE A 297 18.03 11.14 -13.27
C PHE A 297 18.66 10.75 -11.94
N SER A 298 19.62 9.85 -11.97
CA SER A 298 20.50 9.52 -10.84
C SER A 298 21.94 9.73 -11.29
N ILE A 299 22.62 10.66 -10.66
CA ILE A 299 23.99 11.04 -10.97
C ILE A 299 24.84 10.75 -9.75
N HIS A 300 25.80 9.84 -9.90
CA HIS A 300 26.78 9.51 -8.88
C HIS A 300 28.08 10.20 -9.15
N ILE A 301 28.55 11.02 -8.21
CA ILE A 301 29.83 11.73 -8.25
C ILE A 301 30.74 11.05 -7.22
N PRO A 302 31.71 10.22 -7.66
CA PRO A 302 32.63 9.56 -6.74
C PRO A 302 33.58 10.60 -6.10
N SER A 303 34.10 10.29 -4.91
CA SER A 303 35.19 11.07 -4.31
C SER A 303 36.41 11.03 -5.21
N THR A 304 36.85 12.18 -5.66
CA THR A 304 38.21 12.34 -6.22
C THR A 304 39.14 12.48 -5.03
N GLY A 305 40.22 11.69 -4.94
CA GLY A 305 41.14 11.59 -3.79
C GLY A 305 41.67 12.92 -3.20
N ASP A 306 41.27 14.05 -3.75
CA ASP A 306 41.44 15.37 -3.19
C ASP A 306 40.25 15.64 -2.23
N ARG A 307 40.52 15.96 -0.95
CA ARG A 307 39.52 16.16 0.13
C ARG A 307 38.47 17.25 -0.12
N SER A 308 38.50 17.86 -1.32
CA SER A 308 37.58 18.96 -1.70
C SER A 308 36.22 18.51 -2.19
N LEU A 309 36.01 17.25 -2.59
CA LEU A 309 34.72 16.72 -3.07
C LEU A 309 34.36 15.47 -2.31
N LEU A 310 33.27 15.60 -1.54
CA LEU A 310 32.61 14.48 -0.85
C LEU A 310 31.83 13.63 -1.87
N PRO A 311 31.75 12.31 -1.70
CA PRO A 311 30.86 11.49 -2.49
C PRO A 311 29.42 12.03 -2.46
N LEU A 312 28.83 12.21 -3.63
CA LEU A 312 27.52 12.81 -3.77
C LEU A 312 26.67 12.02 -4.76
N THR A 313 25.48 11.63 -4.33
CA THR A 313 24.47 11.11 -5.24
C THR A 313 23.34 12.14 -5.39
N ILE A 314 23.15 12.65 -6.60
CA ILE A 314 22.06 13.56 -6.95
C ILE A 314 20.99 12.76 -7.66
N ARG A 315 19.75 12.82 -7.15
CA ARG A 315 18.56 12.33 -7.83
C ARG A 315 17.67 13.52 -8.16
N ALA A 316 17.28 13.67 -9.41
CA ALA A 316 16.39 14.73 -9.85
C ALA A 316 15.39 14.20 -10.87
N GLY A 317 14.26 14.84 -11.02
CA GLY A 317 13.31 14.44 -12.03
C GLY A 317 12.12 15.38 -12.16
N LEU A 318 11.32 15.07 -13.17
CA LEU A 318 10.10 15.78 -13.55
C LEU A 318 9.00 14.76 -13.80
N GLN A 319 7.76 15.12 -13.50
CA GLN A 319 6.59 14.33 -13.84
C GLN A 319 5.45 15.24 -14.25
N THR A 320 4.75 14.87 -15.33
CA THR A 320 3.48 15.47 -15.71
C THR A 320 2.39 14.42 -15.69
N SER A 321 1.22 14.75 -15.18
CA SER A 321 0.11 13.80 -15.00
C SER A 321 -1.21 14.45 -15.39
N LEU A 322 -2.02 13.72 -16.14
CA LEU A 322 -3.40 14.08 -16.45
C LEU A 322 -4.34 13.18 -15.63
N TRP A 323 -5.22 13.82 -14.88
CA TRP A 323 -6.19 13.17 -14.02
C TRP A 323 -7.60 13.30 -14.58
N ASN A 324 -8.38 12.23 -14.41
CA ASN A 324 -9.81 12.21 -14.64
C ASN A 324 -10.47 11.39 -13.54
N VAL A 325 -11.13 12.04 -12.63
CA VAL A 325 -11.78 11.43 -11.46
C VAL A 325 -13.29 11.66 -11.57
N LYS A 326 -14.02 10.56 -11.58
CA LYS A 326 -15.46 10.54 -11.41
C LYS A 326 -15.74 10.20 -9.95
N SER A 327 -16.08 11.20 -9.17
CA SER A 327 -16.35 11.07 -7.74
C SER A 327 -17.62 10.28 -7.47
N ALA A 328 -18.64 10.50 -8.30
CA ALA A 328 -19.89 9.76 -8.27
C ALA A 328 -20.65 9.91 -9.60
N GLU A 329 -21.29 8.86 -9.99
CA GLU A 329 -22.38 8.84 -10.96
C GLU A 329 -23.50 8.02 -10.35
N TRP A 330 -24.60 8.69 -10.03
CA TRP A 330 -25.73 8.08 -9.37
C TRP A 330 -26.91 7.97 -10.32
N GLN A 331 -27.56 6.84 -10.27
CA GLN A 331 -28.90 6.67 -10.85
C GLN A 331 -29.81 6.12 -9.76
N VAL A 332 -30.81 6.90 -9.38
CA VAL A 332 -31.85 6.51 -8.44
C VAL A 332 -33.19 6.70 -9.12
N LEU A 333 -33.89 5.60 -9.41
CA LEU A 333 -35.11 5.63 -10.23
C LEU A 333 -34.81 6.31 -11.59
N ASN A 334 -35.45 7.44 -11.87
CA ASN A 334 -35.30 8.22 -13.11
C ASN A 334 -34.34 9.41 -12.94
N LYS A 335 -33.76 9.62 -11.77
CA LYS A 335 -32.80 10.72 -11.53
C LYS A 335 -31.40 10.23 -11.81
N TYR A 336 -30.72 10.94 -12.70
CA TYR A 336 -29.32 10.72 -13.07
C TYR A 336 -28.50 11.95 -12.75
N ASP A 337 -27.46 11.76 -11.97
CA ASP A 337 -26.56 12.81 -11.53
C ASP A 337 -25.10 12.35 -11.65
N LYS A 338 -24.18 13.25 -11.99
CA LYS A 338 -22.76 12.92 -12.23
C LYS A 338 -21.82 14.04 -11.80
N GLU A 339 -20.82 13.69 -11.00
CA GLU A 339 -19.68 14.55 -10.73
C GLU A 339 -18.40 13.93 -11.30
N GLN A 340 -17.78 14.65 -12.22
CA GLN A 340 -16.52 14.24 -12.83
C GLN A 340 -15.62 15.45 -13.01
N ARG A 341 -14.38 15.36 -12.54
CA ARG A 341 -13.39 16.43 -12.63
C ARG A 341 -12.11 15.96 -13.28
N ARG A 342 -11.41 16.90 -13.90
CA ARG A 342 -10.09 16.69 -14.50
C ARG A 342 -9.10 17.61 -13.86
N ALA A 343 -7.83 17.19 -13.84
CA ALA A 343 -6.73 18.04 -13.38
C ALA A 343 -5.48 17.75 -14.18
N TRP A 344 -4.62 18.74 -14.23
CA TRP A 344 -3.25 18.63 -14.72
C TRP A 344 -2.30 18.87 -13.55
N GLU A 345 -1.39 17.92 -13.32
CA GLU A 345 -0.42 17.97 -12.24
C GLU A 345 1.00 17.93 -12.80
N ASN A 346 1.84 18.84 -12.36
CA ASN A 346 3.25 18.91 -12.73
C ASN A 346 4.10 18.91 -11.47
N THR A 347 5.10 18.05 -11.42
CA THR A 347 6.02 17.94 -10.29
C THR A 347 7.46 17.99 -10.75
N ALA A 348 8.30 18.61 -9.94
CA ALA A 348 9.74 18.59 -10.09
C ALA A 348 10.37 18.25 -8.75
N TRP A 349 11.49 17.50 -8.75
CA TRP A 349 12.20 17.18 -7.51
C TRP A 349 13.70 17.12 -7.74
N VAL A 350 14.42 17.39 -6.66
CA VAL A 350 15.85 17.17 -6.55
C VAL A 350 16.16 16.66 -5.14
N ASN A 351 17.08 15.73 -5.02
CA ASN A 351 17.57 15.19 -3.76
C ASN A 351 19.07 14.94 -3.86
N GLY A 352 19.85 15.53 -2.95
CA GLY A 352 21.28 15.26 -2.79
C GLY A 352 21.52 14.38 -1.56
N THR A 353 22.29 13.33 -1.71
CA THR A 353 22.78 12.50 -0.60
C THR A 353 24.30 12.64 -0.54
N PHE A 354 24.81 13.06 0.63
CA PHE A 354 26.20 13.46 0.88
C PHE A 354 26.79 12.57 1.96
N ASP A 355 27.93 12.00 1.72
CA ASP A 355 28.76 11.35 2.73
C ASP A 355 29.67 12.42 3.39
N LEU A 356 29.13 13.14 4.40
CA LEU A 356 29.83 14.24 5.06
C LEU A 356 31.10 13.77 5.80
N ARG A 357 31.10 12.52 6.23
CA ARG A 357 32.20 11.82 6.87
C ARG A 357 31.96 10.31 6.66
N SER A 358 32.94 9.48 6.88
CA SER A 358 32.82 8.01 6.74
C SER A 358 31.72 7.38 7.61
N ASP A 359 31.31 8.08 8.69
CA ASP A 359 30.28 7.67 9.63
C ASP A 359 29.08 8.63 9.68
N LEU A 360 29.06 9.68 8.84
CA LEU A 360 28.01 10.70 8.84
C LEU A 360 27.51 10.96 7.42
N GLN A 361 26.25 10.62 7.18
CA GLN A 361 25.57 10.83 5.90
C GLN A 361 24.38 11.77 6.06
N ALA A 362 24.20 12.69 5.12
CA ALA A 362 23.05 13.60 5.06
C ALA A 362 22.33 13.48 3.71
N SER A 363 21.04 13.65 3.72
CA SER A 363 20.22 13.75 2.51
C SER A 363 19.32 14.98 2.62
N VAL A 364 19.32 15.83 1.57
CA VAL A 364 18.46 17.02 1.49
C VAL A 364 17.74 17.00 0.15
N GLY A 365 16.46 17.23 0.17
CA GLY A 365 15.61 17.20 -1.01
C GLY A 365 14.54 18.28 -1.01
N LEU A 366 14.11 18.64 -2.20
CA LEU A 366 12.98 19.51 -2.44
C LEU A 366 12.13 18.92 -3.57
N ARG A 367 10.83 18.86 -3.33
CA ARG A 367 9.82 18.57 -4.35
C ARG A 367 8.89 19.77 -4.47
N VAL A 368 8.54 20.12 -5.69
CA VAL A 368 7.57 21.15 -6.01
C VAL A 368 6.43 20.48 -6.75
N ASN A 369 5.21 20.67 -6.27
CA ASN A 369 4.01 20.14 -6.90
C ASN A 369 3.09 21.29 -7.29
N ALA A 370 2.67 21.32 -8.55
CA ALA A 370 1.68 22.24 -9.10
C ALA A 370 0.47 21.44 -9.59
N PHE A 371 -0.62 21.47 -8.82
CA PHE A 371 -1.86 20.79 -9.14
C PHE A 371 -2.91 21.78 -9.63
N MET A 372 -3.46 21.54 -10.82
CA MET A 372 -4.34 22.45 -11.54
C MET A 372 -5.65 21.77 -11.92
N PRO A 373 -6.73 21.92 -11.14
CA PRO A 373 -8.07 21.53 -11.57
C PRO A 373 -8.44 22.22 -12.88
N LEU A 374 -9.05 21.48 -13.80
CA LEU A 374 -9.41 21.94 -15.16
C LEU A 374 -10.92 22.08 -15.30
N GLY A 375 -11.34 23.08 -16.03
CA GLY A 375 -12.72 23.32 -16.41
C GLY A 375 -13.33 22.24 -17.30
N GLY A 376 -14.60 22.42 -17.65
CA GLY A 376 -15.44 21.46 -18.37
C GLY A 376 -16.29 20.60 -17.45
N SER A 377 -16.36 20.95 -16.18
CA SER A 377 -17.31 20.53 -15.17
C SER A 377 -17.76 21.72 -14.33
N LEU A 378 -18.83 21.55 -13.58
CA LEU A 378 -19.39 22.61 -12.76
C LEU A 378 -18.54 22.82 -11.50
N TYR A 379 -18.19 24.06 -11.20
CA TYR A 379 -17.55 24.49 -9.97
C TYR A 379 -18.50 25.43 -9.23
N TYR A 380 -18.37 25.54 -7.92
CA TYR A 380 -19.22 26.37 -7.08
C TYR A 380 -18.43 26.90 -5.88
N ASP A 381 -18.97 27.87 -5.18
CA ASP A 381 -18.54 28.24 -3.84
C ASP A 381 -19.58 27.83 -2.80
N ILE A 382 -19.18 27.78 -1.55
CA ILE A 382 -20.02 27.39 -0.42
C ILE A 382 -20.05 28.57 0.54
N GLU A 383 -21.28 29.04 0.83
CA GLU A 383 -21.52 30.08 1.83
C GLU A 383 -21.34 29.56 3.26
N ARG A 384 -21.29 30.48 4.23
CA ARG A 384 -21.10 30.12 5.65
C ARG A 384 -22.20 29.23 6.21
N ASN A 385 -23.43 29.33 5.68
CA ASN A 385 -24.58 28.48 6.03
C ASN A 385 -24.50 27.06 5.43
N GLY A 386 -23.52 26.80 4.55
CA GLY A 386 -23.33 25.52 3.86
C GLY A 386 -24.09 25.37 2.54
N ASP A 387 -24.78 26.43 2.10
CA ASP A 387 -25.46 26.46 0.80
C ASP A 387 -24.49 26.83 -0.31
N ILE A 388 -24.87 26.50 -1.55
CA ILE A 388 -24.13 26.95 -2.73
C ILE A 388 -24.47 28.40 -3.00
N GLY A 389 -23.45 29.27 -2.99
CA GLY A 389 -23.60 30.68 -3.33
C GLY A 389 -23.69 30.86 -4.83
N TRP A 390 -22.63 30.56 -5.55
CA TRP A 390 -22.55 30.74 -7.02
C TRP A 390 -21.99 29.51 -7.70
N TYR A 391 -22.47 29.27 -8.93
CA TYR A 391 -21.90 28.27 -9.84
C TYR A 391 -21.00 28.94 -10.87
N TYR A 392 -19.81 28.35 -11.09
CA TYR A 392 -18.82 28.81 -12.05
C TYR A 392 -18.68 27.82 -13.19
N ASN A 393 -18.83 28.30 -14.42
CA ASN A 393 -18.63 27.46 -15.61
C ASN A 393 -17.31 27.86 -16.30
N TYR A 394 -16.30 27.06 -16.11
CA TYR A 394 -15.00 27.22 -16.77
C TYR A 394 -14.99 26.43 -18.09
N GLY A 395 -14.44 27.05 -19.16
CA GLY A 395 -14.25 26.38 -20.45
C GLY A 395 -13.42 25.10 -20.30
N LYS A 396 -13.67 24.14 -21.19
CA LYS A 396 -12.94 22.87 -21.21
C LYS A 396 -11.42 23.11 -21.24
N ASN A 397 -10.67 22.49 -20.31
CA ASN A 397 -9.23 22.66 -20.12
C ASN A 397 -8.77 24.05 -19.61
N GLN A 398 -9.64 24.97 -19.30
CA GLN A 398 -9.29 26.19 -18.59
C GLN A 398 -8.83 25.82 -17.16
N ILE A 399 -7.71 26.40 -16.69
CA ILE A 399 -7.25 26.22 -15.32
C ILE A 399 -8.18 26.97 -14.37
N VAL A 400 -8.77 26.25 -13.41
CA VAL A 400 -9.69 26.82 -12.40
C VAL A 400 -8.89 27.48 -11.28
N LYS A 401 -7.85 26.80 -10.82
CA LYS A 401 -6.98 27.23 -9.73
C LYS A 401 -5.63 26.53 -9.87
N THR A 402 -4.58 27.12 -9.34
CA THR A 402 -3.27 26.47 -9.21
C THR A 402 -2.95 26.32 -7.74
N HIS A 403 -2.82 25.08 -7.28
CA HIS A 403 -2.29 24.75 -5.97
C HIS A 403 -0.80 24.44 -6.11
N LEU A 404 0.03 25.33 -5.57
CA LEU A 404 1.48 25.15 -5.54
C LEU A 404 1.89 24.72 -4.14
N THR A 405 2.52 23.53 -4.02
CA THR A 405 3.05 23.01 -2.76
C THR A 405 4.56 22.82 -2.84
N LEU A 406 5.25 23.25 -1.79
CA LEU A 406 6.69 23.02 -1.60
C LEU A 406 6.88 21.95 -0.53
N GLU A 407 7.63 20.92 -0.87
CA GLU A 407 7.84 19.74 -0.02
C GLU A 407 9.34 19.55 0.29
N PRO A 408 9.89 20.35 1.23
CA PRO A 408 11.28 20.17 1.69
C PRO A 408 11.43 18.88 2.50
N ARG A 409 12.61 18.26 2.41
CA ARG A 409 12.96 17.01 3.08
C ARG A 409 14.42 17.04 3.50
N ALA A 410 14.70 16.50 4.68
CA ALA A 410 16.05 16.37 5.19
C ALA A 410 16.17 15.12 6.06
N SER A 411 17.27 14.41 5.93
CA SER A 411 17.61 13.26 6.76
C SER A 411 19.09 13.29 7.10
N LEU A 412 19.43 12.86 8.32
CA LEU A 412 20.78 12.73 8.81
C LEU A 412 20.94 11.34 9.44
N SER A 413 22.01 10.64 9.10
CA SER A 413 22.38 9.36 9.70
C SER A 413 23.82 9.41 10.20
N TRP A 414 23.97 9.20 11.48
CA TRP A 414 25.28 9.05 12.12
C TRP A 414 25.49 7.60 12.57
N GLN A 415 26.59 7.01 12.13
CA GLN A 415 26.98 5.62 12.38
C GLN A 415 28.23 5.57 13.27
N PRO A 416 28.12 5.78 14.61
CA PRO A 416 29.27 5.80 15.51
C PRO A 416 30.05 4.48 15.49
N THR A 417 29.40 3.39 15.14
CA THR A 417 30.04 2.08 14.90
C THR A 417 29.41 1.41 13.67
N PRO A 418 30.06 0.41 13.04
CA PRO A 418 29.44 -0.35 11.93
C PRO A 418 28.14 -1.06 12.29
N GLN A 419 27.84 -1.21 13.59
CA GLN A 419 26.67 -1.90 14.13
C GLN A 419 25.56 -0.96 14.60
N THR A 420 25.84 0.34 14.73
CA THR A 420 24.86 1.29 15.30
C THR A 420 24.63 2.45 14.36
N SER A 421 23.41 2.94 14.31
CA SER A 421 23.11 4.22 13.68
C SER A 421 22.06 5.03 14.46
N ILE A 422 22.23 6.35 14.46
CA ILE A 422 21.28 7.33 14.95
C ILE A 422 20.82 8.15 13.76
N LYS A 423 19.52 8.24 13.58
CA LYS A 423 18.93 8.90 12.42
C LYS A 423 17.91 9.94 12.86
N LEU A 424 17.90 11.06 12.14
CA LEU A 424 16.92 12.12 12.29
C LEU A 424 16.39 12.47 10.90
N GLY A 425 15.12 12.85 10.83
CA GLY A 425 14.54 13.22 9.54
C GLY A 425 13.34 14.14 9.70
N TYR A 426 13.12 14.93 8.65
CA TYR A 426 11.98 15.78 8.44
C TYR A 426 11.52 15.66 6.99
N ALA A 427 10.20 15.58 6.78
CA ALA A 427 9.62 15.67 5.45
C ALA A 427 8.28 16.39 5.50
N ARG A 428 8.07 17.28 4.51
CA ARG A 428 6.74 17.74 4.12
C ARG A 428 6.27 16.97 2.93
N THR A 429 5.00 16.57 2.95
CA THR A 429 4.33 15.85 1.86
C THR A 429 2.98 16.47 1.58
N SER A 430 2.45 16.28 0.36
CA SER A 430 1.12 16.74 -0.02
C SER A 430 0.34 15.68 -0.77
N GLN A 431 -1.01 15.77 -0.68
CA GLN A 431 -1.94 14.88 -1.34
C GLN A 431 -3.09 15.67 -1.95
N ASN A 432 -3.39 15.41 -3.25
CA ASN A 432 -4.44 16.10 -4.01
C ASN A 432 -5.66 15.22 -4.29
N LEU A 433 -5.54 13.90 -4.16
CA LEU A 433 -6.65 12.96 -4.29
C LEU A 433 -7.07 12.52 -2.90
N HIS A 434 -8.32 12.76 -2.52
CA HIS A 434 -8.87 12.45 -1.20
C HIS A 434 -9.90 11.33 -1.31
N ALA A 435 -9.74 10.26 -0.56
CA ALA A 435 -10.77 9.23 -0.38
C ALA A 435 -11.63 9.58 0.83
N LEU A 436 -12.91 9.75 0.62
CA LEU A 436 -13.89 10.06 1.65
C LEU A 436 -14.58 8.77 2.07
N ARG A 437 -14.45 8.41 3.33
CA ARG A 437 -14.92 7.16 3.89
C ARG A 437 -15.87 7.38 5.04
N ASN A 438 -16.94 6.61 5.06
CA ASN A 438 -17.91 6.63 6.17
C ASN A 438 -17.52 5.71 7.30
N GLN A 439 -16.70 4.73 7.01
CA GLN A 439 -16.25 3.69 7.92
C GLN A 439 -14.73 3.72 8.05
N SER A 440 -14.21 3.04 9.04
CA SER A 440 -12.78 2.89 9.24
C SER A 440 -12.10 2.02 8.17
N THR A 441 -12.86 1.36 7.29
CA THR A 441 -12.36 0.43 6.29
C THR A 441 -12.62 0.92 4.86
N SER A 442 -11.69 0.60 3.94
CA SER A 442 -11.86 0.84 2.52
C SER A 442 -12.97 -0.04 1.94
N THR A 443 -13.83 0.55 1.15
CA THR A 443 -14.96 -0.14 0.50
C THR A 443 -15.04 0.22 -0.98
N PRO A 444 -15.70 -0.59 -1.83
CA PRO A 444 -15.97 -0.22 -3.21
C PRO A 444 -16.91 0.97 -3.37
N PHE A 445 -17.50 1.45 -2.27
CA PHE A 445 -18.38 2.63 -2.23
C PHE A 445 -17.66 3.91 -1.77
N ASP A 446 -16.34 3.85 -1.53
CA ASP A 446 -15.55 5.01 -1.17
C ASP A 446 -15.64 6.07 -2.28
N ARG A 447 -15.91 7.31 -1.89
CA ARG A 447 -15.97 8.43 -2.82
C ARG A 447 -14.61 9.11 -2.87
N TYR A 448 -14.18 9.43 -4.08
CA TYR A 448 -12.91 10.12 -4.30
C TYR A 448 -13.16 11.54 -4.81
N THR A 449 -12.50 12.51 -4.22
CA THR A 449 -12.49 13.89 -4.71
C THR A 449 -11.06 14.40 -4.88
N MET A 450 -10.88 15.37 -5.74
CA MET A 450 -9.58 16.04 -5.92
C MET A 450 -9.61 17.42 -5.29
N SER A 451 -8.42 17.96 -5.00
CA SER A 451 -8.28 19.38 -4.68
C SER A 451 -8.92 20.25 -5.78
N SER A 452 -9.65 21.29 -5.38
CA SER A 452 -10.48 22.10 -6.26
C SER A 452 -10.34 23.60 -5.93
N ASN A 453 -11.27 24.43 -6.38
CA ASN A 453 -11.33 25.83 -5.94
C ASN A 453 -11.62 25.95 -4.43
N ILE A 454 -12.33 24.99 -3.83
CA ILE A 454 -12.73 24.95 -2.42
C ILE A 454 -11.81 24.03 -1.62
N VAL A 455 -11.65 22.78 -2.05
CA VAL A 455 -10.83 21.77 -1.38
C VAL A 455 -9.36 22.04 -1.63
N LYS A 456 -8.61 22.26 -0.57
CA LYS A 456 -7.15 22.45 -0.62
C LYS A 456 -6.43 21.09 -0.64
N PRO A 457 -5.18 21.04 -1.13
CA PRO A 457 -4.31 19.89 -0.90
C PRO A 457 -4.14 19.62 0.59
N GLU A 458 -4.30 18.36 1.01
CA GLU A 458 -3.88 17.92 2.34
C GLU A 458 -2.35 17.98 2.40
N THR A 459 -1.79 18.56 3.48
CA THR A 459 -0.34 18.65 3.68
C THR A 459 0.04 18.08 5.04
N ALA A 460 1.14 17.33 5.09
CA ALA A 460 1.66 16.74 6.31
C ALA A 460 3.13 17.10 6.53
N ASP A 461 3.45 17.56 7.74
CA ASP A 461 4.81 17.76 8.23
C ASP A 461 5.13 16.64 9.21
N GLN A 462 6.18 15.86 8.95
CA GLN A 462 6.61 14.79 9.86
C GLN A 462 8.06 14.94 10.26
N TRP A 463 8.32 14.78 11.56
CA TRP A 463 9.64 14.64 12.20
C TRP A 463 9.77 13.22 12.72
N SER A 464 10.91 12.61 12.55
CA SER A 464 11.20 11.27 13.08
C SER A 464 12.64 11.17 13.52
N GLY A 465 12.87 10.40 14.58
CA GLY A 465 14.20 10.06 15.07
C GLY A 465 14.25 8.57 15.42
N GLY A 466 15.39 7.93 15.17
CA GLY A 466 15.56 6.50 15.43
C GLY A 466 16.96 6.13 15.87
N PHE A 467 17.04 5.13 16.73
CA PHE A 467 18.27 4.43 17.09
C PHE A 467 18.18 2.99 16.63
N TYR A 468 19.23 2.51 15.98
CA TYR A 468 19.31 1.17 15.39
C TYR A 468 20.60 0.51 15.86
N LEU A 469 20.47 -0.75 16.25
CA LEU A 469 21.58 -1.57 16.73
C LEU A 469 21.51 -2.95 16.09
N MET A 470 22.61 -3.44 15.58
CA MET A 470 22.78 -4.77 15.04
C MET A 470 23.93 -5.48 15.76
N THR A 471 23.76 -6.75 16.07
CA THR A 471 24.87 -7.54 16.65
C THR A 471 26.00 -7.74 15.63
N PRO A 472 27.26 -7.93 16.04
CA PRO A 472 28.39 -8.10 15.11
C PRO A 472 28.21 -9.26 14.12
N ARG A 473 27.53 -10.35 14.53
CA ARG A 473 27.19 -11.48 13.66
C ARG A 473 25.95 -11.29 12.82
N GLN A 474 25.27 -10.12 12.96
CA GLN A 474 24.00 -9.78 12.30
C GLN A 474 22.85 -10.73 12.64
N ASP A 475 22.99 -11.52 13.71
CA ASP A 475 21.96 -12.47 14.16
C ASP A 475 20.74 -11.78 14.74
N TYR A 476 20.94 -10.61 15.36
CA TYR A 476 19.88 -9.79 15.96
C TYR A 476 20.02 -8.35 15.53
N ASP A 477 18.89 -7.68 15.36
CA ASP A 477 18.82 -6.25 15.26
C ASP A 477 17.67 -5.69 16.12
N PHE A 478 17.87 -4.46 16.61
CA PHE A 478 16.95 -3.73 17.45
C PHE A 478 16.79 -2.32 16.92
N SER A 479 15.57 -1.81 16.97
CA SER A 479 15.30 -0.40 16.67
C SER A 479 14.32 0.20 17.65
N ILE A 480 14.51 1.49 17.91
CA ILE A 480 13.56 2.37 18.56
C ILE A 480 13.40 3.60 17.68
N GLU A 481 12.17 3.90 17.29
CA GLU A 481 11.84 5.05 16.46
C GLU A 481 10.75 5.89 17.14
N GLY A 482 10.93 7.21 17.17
CA GLY A 482 9.92 8.16 17.59
C GLY A 482 9.49 9.02 16.42
N TYR A 483 8.22 9.40 16.36
CA TYR A 483 7.71 10.29 15.32
C TYR A 483 6.68 11.27 15.87
N TYR A 484 6.60 12.44 15.21
CA TYR A 484 5.53 13.42 15.36
C TYR A 484 5.12 13.90 13.97
N ARG A 485 3.82 13.89 13.67
CA ARG A 485 3.25 14.35 12.41
C ARG A 485 2.12 15.32 12.68
N GLN A 486 2.10 16.43 11.93
CA GLN A 486 1.03 17.41 11.87
C GLN A 486 0.45 17.43 10.46
N ILE A 487 -0.86 17.38 10.34
CA ILE A 487 -1.58 17.34 9.06
C ILE A 487 -2.51 18.56 9.00
N ARG A 488 -2.61 19.19 7.85
CA ARG A 488 -3.51 20.30 7.58
C ARG A 488 -4.44 19.96 6.44
N ASP A 489 -5.63 20.58 6.46
CA ASP A 489 -6.68 20.42 5.46
C ASP A 489 -7.16 18.96 5.36
N VAL A 490 -7.19 18.22 6.50
CA VAL A 490 -7.78 16.88 6.63
C VAL A 490 -9.28 17.01 6.40
N LEU A 491 -9.85 16.16 5.54
CA LEU A 491 -11.28 16.13 5.25
C LEU A 491 -12.01 15.09 6.09
N ASP A 492 -13.17 15.47 6.63
CA ASP A 492 -14.12 14.54 7.24
C ASP A 492 -15.55 14.96 6.90
N TYR A 493 -16.47 14.01 6.92
CA TYR A 493 -17.89 14.30 6.69
C TYR A 493 -18.50 15.15 7.81
N LYS A 494 -19.41 16.05 7.43
CA LYS A 494 -20.30 16.74 8.38
C LYS A 494 -21.13 15.73 9.15
N ASP A 495 -21.50 16.06 10.38
CA ASP A 495 -22.36 15.18 11.19
C ASP A 495 -23.69 14.90 10.48
N GLY A 496 -24.10 13.64 10.49
CA GLY A 496 -25.31 13.15 9.84
C GLY A 496 -25.27 13.08 8.31
N LYS A 497 -24.12 13.37 7.65
CA LYS A 497 -23.98 13.39 6.19
C LYS A 497 -23.15 12.22 5.63
N SER A 498 -22.95 11.19 6.39
CA SER A 498 -22.03 10.09 6.08
C SER A 498 -22.33 9.32 4.78
N PHE A 499 -23.59 9.19 4.37
CA PHE A 499 -23.99 8.60 3.10
C PHE A 499 -25.13 9.42 2.50
N SER A 500 -24.88 10.14 1.43
CA SER A 500 -25.83 10.99 0.74
C SER A 500 -25.76 10.75 -0.76
N SER A 501 -26.91 10.76 -1.44
CA SER A 501 -26.99 10.82 -2.89
C SER A 501 -26.64 12.20 -3.45
N GLU A 502 -26.23 13.17 -2.59
CA GLU A 502 -25.72 14.45 -3.04
C GLU A 502 -24.45 14.27 -3.87
N ILE A 503 -24.43 14.95 -5.00
CA ILE A 503 -23.31 14.92 -5.94
C ILE A 503 -22.24 15.90 -5.54
N GLU A 504 -22.65 17.08 -5.04
CA GLU A 504 -21.73 18.12 -4.59
C GLU A 504 -20.99 17.67 -3.33
N ILE A 505 -19.98 16.83 -3.53
CA ILE A 505 -19.23 16.16 -2.47
C ILE A 505 -18.59 17.16 -1.48
N GLU A 506 -18.21 18.32 -1.97
CA GLU A 506 -17.58 19.38 -1.16
C GLU A 506 -18.53 20.00 -0.14
N ARG A 507 -19.85 19.91 -0.35
CA ARG A 507 -20.87 20.30 0.64
C ARG A 507 -20.98 19.35 1.82
N LEU A 508 -20.53 18.11 1.62
CA LEU A 508 -20.65 17.03 2.61
C LEU A 508 -19.50 17.01 3.61
N VAL A 509 -18.41 17.73 3.30
CA VAL A 509 -17.16 17.65 4.06
C VAL A 509 -16.79 18.95 4.73
N LEU A 510 -16.00 18.84 5.77
CA LEU A 510 -15.29 19.91 6.45
C LEU A 510 -13.80 19.63 6.42
N ALA A 511 -13.01 20.67 6.41
CA ALA A 511 -11.55 20.60 6.48
C ALA A 511 -11.05 21.02 7.87
N GLY A 512 -10.00 20.38 8.35
CA GLY A 512 -9.42 20.68 9.65
C GLY A 512 -7.97 20.23 9.77
N GLU A 513 -7.54 19.99 10.99
CA GLU A 513 -6.18 19.62 11.33
C GLU A 513 -6.12 18.23 11.95
N GLY A 514 -5.02 17.54 11.70
CA GLY A 514 -4.69 16.27 12.35
C GLY A 514 -3.33 16.31 13.01
N LYS A 515 -3.13 15.50 14.03
CA LYS A 515 -1.81 15.22 14.60
C LYS A 515 -1.70 13.78 15.02
N SER A 516 -0.52 13.19 14.79
CA SER A 516 -0.20 11.85 15.28
C SER A 516 1.22 11.79 15.80
N TYR A 517 1.45 11.00 16.84
CA TYR A 517 2.77 10.81 17.44
C TYR A 517 2.84 9.44 18.11
N GLY A 518 4.06 8.92 18.23
CA GLY A 518 4.24 7.62 18.83
C GLY A 518 5.70 7.17 18.89
N VAL A 519 5.87 5.99 19.49
CA VAL A 519 7.15 5.28 19.60
C VAL A 519 6.96 3.86 19.09
N GLU A 520 7.89 3.40 18.26
CA GLU A 520 7.96 2.07 17.68
C GLU A 520 9.19 1.35 18.21
N LEU A 521 9.03 0.14 18.70
CA LEU A 521 10.10 -0.75 19.14
C LEU A 521 10.10 -1.99 18.27
N CYS A 522 11.26 -2.45 17.84
CA CYS A 522 11.40 -3.69 17.10
C CYS A 522 12.64 -4.45 17.57
N ALA A 523 12.47 -5.76 17.78
CA ALA A 523 13.56 -6.69 18.01
C ALA A 523 13.43 -7.84 16.99
N ARG A 524 14.46 -8.07 16.18
CA ARG A 524 14.47 -9.12 15.15
C ARG A 524 15.59 -10.11 15.38
N LYS A 525 15.30 -11.37 15.07
CA LYS A 525 16.27 -12.46 14.97
C LYS A 525 16.33 -12.91 13.51
N ASN A 526 17.48 -12.68 12.86
CA ASN A 526 17.64 -12.81 11.41
C ASN A 526 18.21 -14.17 10.97
N SER A 527 18.79 -14.96 11.88
CA SER A 527 19.52 -16.18 11.52
C SER A 527 19.21 -17.35 12.43
N GLY A 528 19.56 -18.57 11.98
CA GLY A 528 19.37 -19.82 12.68
C GLY A 528 18.08 -20.56 12.30
N ARG A 529 17.71 -21.60 13.06
CA ARG A 529 16.49 -22.36 12.82
C ARG A 529 15.22 -21.61 13.20
N LEU A 530 15.30 -20.76 14.22
CA LEU A 530 14.24 -19.85 14.63
C LEU A 530 14.63 -18.44 14.20
N THR A 531 13.78 -17.79 13.40
CA THR A 531 13.87 -16.39 12.98
C THR A 531 12.53 -15.70 13.23
N GLY A 532 12.50 -14.37 13.20
CA GLY A 532 11.26 -13.61 13.39
C GLY A 532 11.49 -12.27 14.08
N TRP A 533 10.42 -11.64 14.51
CA TRP A 533 10.47 -10.33 15.16
C TRP A 533 9.35 -10.11 16.18
N ILE A 534 9.60 -9.20 17.07
CA ILE A 534 8.63 -8.64 18.00
C ILE A 534 8.59 -7.14 17.73
N GLY A 535 7.42 -6.64 17.36
CA GLY A 535 7.14 -5.22 17.16
C GLY A 535 6.17 -4.71 18.22
N TYR A 536 6.41 -3.52 18.75
CA TYR A 536 5.49 -2.81 19.63
C TYR A 536 5.38 -1.36 19.19
N THR A 537 4.16 -0.85 19.12
CA THR A 537 3.87 0.55 18.82
C THR A 537 2.95 1.15 19.88
N LEU A 538 3.38 2.27 20.45
CA LEU A 538 2.55 3.13 21.29
C LEU A 538 2.27 4.42 20.53
N SER A 539 0.98 4.71 20.24
CA SER A 539 0.63 5.82 19.34
C SER A 539 -0.64 6.56 19.74
N TRP A 540 -0.73 7.81 19.33
CA TRP A 540 -1.88 8.70 19.43
C TRP A 540 -2.17 9.34 18.10
N SER A 541 -3.45 9.39 17.71
CA SER A 541 -3.92 10.08 16.51
C SER A 541 -5.15 10.89 16.84
N LYS A 542 -5.12 12.20 16.59
CA LYS A 542 -6.19 13.14 16.92
C LYS A 542 -6.52 14.05 15.75
N THR A 543 -7.76 14.45 15.65
CA THR A 543 -8.29 15.36 14.64
C THR A 543 -8.99 16.53 15.32
N ARG A 544 -8.98 17.70 14.68
CA ARG A 544 -9.72 18.89 15.07
C ARG A 544 -10.32 19.54 13.83
N ILE A 545 -11.64 19.61 13.78
CA ILE A 545 -12.38 20.18 12.65
C ILE A 545 -13.47 21.10 13.23
N ASP A 546 -13.49 22.35 12.77
CA ASP A 546 -14.54 23.29 13.14
C ASP A 546 -15.89 22.76 12.65
N GLY A 547 -16.90 22.73 13.55
CA GLY A 547 -18.20 22.12 13.27
C GLY A 547 -18.34 20.67 13.68
N ILE A 548 -17.26 20.01 14.17
CA ILE A 548 -17.30 18.67 14.78
C ILE A 548 -16.81 18.79 16.22
N ASN A 549 -17.50 18.15 17.18
CA ASN A 549 -17.17 18.15 18.61
C ASN A 549 -16.86 19.56 19.16
N GLY A 550 -17.60 20.58 18.71
CA GLY A 550 -17.39 21.97 19.12
C GLY A 550 -16.01 22.53 18.78
N GLY A 551 -15.33 22.03 17.76
CA GLY A 551 -13.99 22.45 17.34
C GLY A 551 -12.87 22.00 18.32
N GLN A 552 -13.13 21.05 19.20
CA GLN A 552 -12.14 20.49 20.11
C GLN A 552 -11.37 19.31 19.46
N TRP A 553 -10.18 19.01 20.02
CA TRP A 553 -9.42 17.83 19.61
C TRP A 553 -10.12 16.54 20.06
N TYR A 554 -10.41 15.64 19.12
CA TYR A 554 -10.96 14.32 19.36
C TYR A 554 -10.08 13.22 18.77
N ASP A 555 -10.24 11.99 19.25
CA ASP A 555 -9.49 10.84 18.74
C ASP A 555 -9.92 10.54 17.30
N ALA A 556 -8.95 10.34 16.41
CA ALA A 556 -9.24 9.89 15.04
C ALA A 556 -9.81 8.46 15.08
N ASN A 557 -10.65 8.09 14.10
CA ASN A 557 -11.26 6.77 14.04
C ASN A 557 -10.25 5.62 13.94
N ASN A 558 -9.02 5.89 13.48
CA ASN A 558 -7.91 4.95 13.40
C ASN A 558 -6.98 5.00 14.63
N ASP A 559 -7.33 5.75 15.68
CA ASP A 559 -6.55 5.78 16.92
C ASP A 559 -6.66 4.44 17.63
N ARG A 560 -5.54 3.75 17.77
CA ARG A 560 -5.32 2.55 18.58
C ARG A 560 -4.07 2.77 19.38
N ARG A 561 -4.19 2.65 20.70
CA ARG A 561 -3.12 3.04 21.64
C ARG A 561 -1.93 2.09 21.58
N HIS A 562 -2.20 0.81 21.68
CA HIS A 562 -1.19 -0.25 21.73
C HIS A 562 -1.35 -1.17 20.51
N ASP A 563 -0.23 -1.51 19.90
CA ASP A 563 -0.12 -2.48 18.81
C ASP A 563 1.08 -3.37 19.07
N ILE A 564 0.88 -4.69 19.06
CA ILE A 564 1.92 -5.69 19.28
C ILE A 564 1.84 -6.72 18.17
N ASN A 565 2.96 -6.99 17.54
CA ASN A 565 3.11 -8.03 16.52
C ASN A 565 4.26 -8.95 16.91
N ILE A 566 3.98 -10.26 17.02
CA ILE A 566 4.99 -11.29 17.29
C ILE A 566 4.95 -12.28 16.14
N VAL A 567 6.04 -12.35 15.38
CA VAL A 567 6.17 -13.25 14.24
C VAL A 567 7.34 -14.20 14.48
N GLY A 568 7.10 -15.48 14.32
CA GLY A 568 8.09 -16.54 14.49
C GLY A 568 8.06 -17.54 13.34
N MET A 569 9.24 -17.91 12.86
CA MET A 569 9.47 -18.88 11.80
C MET A 569 10.46 -19.92 12.29
N TYR A 570 10.06 -21.18 12.33
CA TYR A 570 10.90 -22.27 12.81
C TYR A 570 11.13 -23.31 11.70
N ARG A 571 12.36 -23.37 11.19
CA ARG A 571 12.81 -24.39 10.25
C ARG A 571 13.22 -25.66 11.03
N LEU A 572 12.33 -26.63 11.10
CA LEU A 572 12.61 -27.89 11.77
C LEU A 572 13.71 -28.67 11.02
N ASN A 573 13.57 -28.77 9.70
CA ASN A 573 14.51 -29.37 8.76
C ASN A 573 14.28 -28.83 7.34
N ASP A 574 14.96 -29.38 6.33
CA ASP A 574 14.84 -28.93 4.92
C ASP A 574 13.45 -29.15 4.31
N ARG A 575 12.59 -29.94 4.96
CA ARG A 575 11.24 -30.24 4.48
C ARG A 575 10.15 -29.47 5.21
N TRP A 576 10.32 -29.20 6.50
CA TRP A 576 9.29 -28.63 7.35
C TRP A 576 9.68 -27.26 7.89
N THR A 577 8.84 -26.30 7.65
CA THR A 577 8.90 -24.95 8.26
C THR A 577 7.55 -24.66 8.93
N PHE A 578 7.59 -24.17 10.15
CA PHE A 578 6.42 -23.73 10.92
C PHE A 578 6.48 -22.24 11.10
N ASN A 579 5.35 -21.54 10.87
CA ASN A 579 5.24 -20.10 11.03
C ASN A 579 4.10 -19.78 11.99
N ALA A 580 4.27 -18.73 12.78
CA ALA A 580 3.25 -18.20 13.68
C ALA A 580 3.30 -16.70 13.70
N ALA A 581 2.14 -16.03 13.73
CA ALA A 581 2.01 -14.60 13.92
C ALA A 581 0.90 -14.32 14.93
N TRP A 582 1.24 -13.61 16.00
CA TRP A 582 0.28 -13.10 16.96
C TRP A 582 0.20 -11.58 16.84
N VAL A 583 -1.03 -11.11 16.74
CA VAL A 583 -1.35 -9.69 16.60
C VAL A 583 -2.26 -9.27 17.75
N PHE A 584 -1.95 -8.14 18.36
CA PHE A 584 -2.79 -7.47 19.36
C PHE A 584 -2.89 -5.99 19.06
N ASN A 585 -4.12 -5.48 19.06
CA ASN A 585 -4.40 -4.04 18.96
C ASN A 585 -5.41 -3.66 20.05
N SER A 586 -5.11 -2.59 20.80
CA SER A 586 -6.13 -2.01 21.66
C SER A 586 -7.29 -1.44 20.82
N GLY A 587 -8.47 -1.37 21.42
CA GLY A 587 -9.70 -0.95 20.76
C GLY A 587 -9.57 0.40 20.04
N GLN A 588 -10.01 0.45 18.78
CA GLN A 588 -10.05 1.68 18.00
C GLN A 588 -11.17 2.62 18.47
N ALA A 589 -10.97 3.92 18.24
CA ALA A 589 -11.98 4.92 18.49
C ALA A 589 -13.15 4.80 17.49
N PHE A 590 -14.37 4.94 17.97
CA PHE A 590 -15.55 4.94 17.12
C PHE A 590 -16.68 5.80 17.69
N THR A 591 -17.65 6.16 16.85
CA THR A 591 -18.82 6.94 17.22
C THR A 591 -19.97 6.03 17.64
N ALA A 592 -20.50 6.22 18.82
CA ALA A 592 -21.68 5.51 19.32
C ALA A 592 -22.76 6.51 19.75
N PRO A 593 -24.07 6.15 19.69
CA PRO A 593 -25.10 6.99 20.23
C PRO A 593 -24.96 7.14 21.75
N SER A 594 -25.00 8.38 22.22
CA SER A 594 -24.94 8.73 23.64
C SER A 594 -26.33 8.72 24.29
N GLY A 595 -27.38 8.77 23.47
CA GLY A 595 -28.75 8.74 23.89
C GLY A 595 -29.69 8.68 22.69
N LYS A 596 -30.99 8.70 22.96
CA LYS A 596 -32.01 8.83 21.92
C LYS A 596 -33.22 9.61 22.46
N TYR A 597 -33.92 10.23 21.56
CA TYR A 597 -35.17 10.94 21.84
C TYR A 597 -36.24 10.58 20.81
N GLN A 598 -37.47 10.71 21.19
CA GLN A 598 -38.59 10.38 20.32
C GLN A 598 -39.11 11.65 19.65
N VAL A 599 -39.27 11.57 18.32
CA VAL A 599 -39.93 12.61 17.52
C VAL A 599 -41.13 11.95 16.83
N ILE A 600 -42.36 12.31 17.28
CA ILE A 600 -43.57 11.64 16.89
C ILE A 600 -43.45 10.15 17.22
N ASP A 601 -43.49 9.24 16.26
CA ASP A 601 -43.37 7.79 16.47
C ASP A 601 -41.98 7.23 16.14
N ASN A 602 -40.99 8.10 15.82
CA ASN A 602 -39.66 7.68 15.44
C ASN A 602 -38.63 7.98 16.53
N TRP A 603 -37.80 6.98 16.85
CA TRP A 603 -36.62 7.15 17.69
C TRP A 603 -35.49 7.68 16.89
N ILE A 604 -34.85 8.78 17.36
CA ILE A 604 -33.68 9.40 16.75
C ILE A 604 -32.52 9.26 17.73
N TYR A 605 -31.40 8.71 17.23
CA TYR A 605 -30.18 8.62 18.01
C TYR A 605 -29.52 10.00 18.14
N TYR A 606 -29.05 10.29 19.35
CA TYR A 606 -28.26 11.45 19.67
C TYR A 606 -26.79 11.04 19.86
N TYR A 607 -25.89 11.72 19.18
CA TYR A 607 -24.44 11.51 19.24
C TYR A 607 -23.81 12.74 19.88
N ALA A 608 -23.31 12.61 21.13
CA ALA A 608 -22.68 13.73 21.85
C ALA A 608 -21.29 14.02 21.30
N GLU A 609 -20.54 12.95 20.99
CA GLU A 609 -19.13 13.07 20.57
C GLU A 609 -18.83 12.13 19.41
N ARG A 610 -18.14 12.66 18.42
CA ARG A 610 -17.52 11.82 17.36
C ARG A 610 -16.34 11.07 17.93
N ASN A 611 -16.25 9.75 17.72
CA ASN A 611 -15.17 8.87 18.18
C ASN A 611 -14.94 8.90 19.69
N GLY A 612 -15.98 9.16 20.50
CA GLY A 612 -15.90 9.24 21.96
C GLY A 612 -15.81 7.88 22.65
N TYR A 613 -15.96 6.78 21.94
CA TYR A 613 -15.97 5.42 22.49
C TYR A 613 -14.82 4.58 21.95
N ARG A 614 -14.51 3.46 22.64
CA ARG A 614 -13.50 2.48 22.21
C ARG A 614 -14.14 1.14 21.92
N ALA A 615 -13.80 0.55 20.77
CA ALA A 615 -14.17 -0.81 20.44
C ALA A 615 -13.43 -1.81 21.36
N PRO A 616 -13.91 -3.05 21.51
CA PRO A 616 -13.16 -4.10 22.17
C PRO A 616 -11.79 -4.33 21.52
N ASP A 617 -10.83 -4.82 22.34
CA ASP A 617 -9.49 -5.14 21.86
C ASP A 617 -9.53 -6.25 20.80
N TYR A 618 -8.68 -6.11 19.78
CA TYR A 618 -8.51 -7.03 18.68
C TYR A 618 -7.26 -7.87 18.86
N HIS A 619 -7.35 -9.18 18.79
CA HIS A 619 -6.17 -10.05 18.72
C HIS A 619 -6.48 -11.42 18.11
N HIS A 620 -5.50 -12.01 17.45
CA HIS A 620 -5.56 -13.38 16.93
C HIS A 620 -4.16 -13.99 16.83
N LEU A 621 -4.11 -15.31 16.74
CA LEU A 621 -2.91 -16.09 16.47
C LEU A 621 -3.14 -16.90 15.20
N ASP A 622 -2.28 -16.68 14.22
CA ASP A 622 -2.24 -17.45 12.98
C ASP A 622 -1.05 -18.39 12.99
N VAL A 623 -1.24 -19.59 12.48
CA VAL A 623 -0.18 -20.58 12.37
C VAL A 623 -0.19 -21.20 10.98
N SER A 624 0.98 -21.56 10.48
CA SER A 624 1.09 -22.37 9.25
C SER A 624 2.25 -23.35 9.31
N ALA A 625 2.10 -24.44 8.55
CA ALA A 625 3.14 -25.45 8.34
C ALA A 625 3.34 -25.64 6.84
N VAL A 626 4.59 -25.53 6.41
CA VAL A 626 5.00 -25.69 5.02
C VAL A 626 5.81 -26.97 4.90
N TYR A 627 5.35 -27.90 4.04
CA TYR A 627 6.04 -29.13 3.73
C TYR A 627 6.56 -29.14 2.30
N LYS A 628 7.88 -29.09 2.14
CA LYS A 628 8.57 -29.18 0.85
C LYS A 628 8.99 -30.61 0.57
N ARG A 629 8.54 -31.16 -0.55
CA ARG A 629 9.04 -32.44 -1.01
C ARG A 629 10.29 -32.18 -1.84
N GLY A 630 11.46 -32.56 -1.27
CA GLY A 630 12.74 -32.43 -1.94
C GLY A 630 12.78 -33.30 -3.20
N THR A 631 13.32 -32.72 -4.28
CA THR A 631 13.61 -33.46 -5.50
C THR A 631 14.78 -34.40 -5.31
N ARG A 632 14.71 -35.62 -5.88
CA ARG A 632 15.85 -36.45 -6.09
C ARG A 632 16.92 -35.69 -6.87
N LYS A 633 18.20 -35.87 -6.49
CA LYS A 633 19.37 -35.37 -7.21
C LYS A 633 19.19 -35.56 -8.72
N GLU A 634 19.63 -34.55 -9.49
CA GLU A 634 19.62 -34.57 -10.94
C GLU A 634 20.12 -35.88 -11.52
N GLU A 635 19.23 -36.69 -12.02
CA GLU A 635 19.56 -37.71 -13.00
C GLU A 635 19.35 -37.12 -14.38
N ARG A 636 20.49 -36.83 -15.02
CA ARG A 636 20.66 -36.52 -16.45
C ARG A 636 19.43 -36.00 -17.18
N GLY A 637 19.27 -34.67 -17.31
CA GLY A 637 18.42 -34.03 -18.32
C GLY A 637 16.92 -33.92 -18.01
N ARG A 638 16.44 -34.28 -16.81
CA ARG A 638 15.05 -34.07 -16.38
C ARG A 638 14.92 -32.74 -15.62
N ARG A 639 13.92 -31.93 -16.02
CA ARG A 639 13.55 -30.71 -15.28
C ARG A 639 13.24 -31.04 -13.83
N ARG A 640 13.76 -30.23 -12.93
CA ARG A 640 13.51 -30.34 -11.49
C ARG A 640 12.09 -29.88 -11.20
N VAL A 641 11.25 -30.77 -10.66
CA VAL A 641 9.91 -30.43 -10.19
C VAL A 641 9.95 -30.32 -8.67
N GLU A 642 9.59 -29.17 -8.14
CA GLU A 642 9.46 -28.91 -6.71
C GLU A 642 7.98 -28.89 -6.34
N THR A 643 7.63 -29.57 -5.26
CA THR A 643 6.25 -29.58 -4.73
C THR A 643 6.24 -29.13 -3.28
N GLU A 644 5.23 -28.37 -2.92
CA GLU A 644 5.06 -27.82 -1.59
C GLU A 644 3.61 -27.93 -1.16
N TRP A 645 3.36 -28.37 0.06
CA TRP A 645 2.09 -28.30 0.74
C TRP A 645 2.14 -27.22 1.81
N VAL A 646 1.11 -26.39 1.85
CA VAL A 646 0.94 -25.34 2.86
C VAL A 646 -0.34 -25.63 3.62
N PHE A 647 -0.22 -25.77 4.93
CA PHE A 647 -1.34 -25.91 5.86
C PHE A 647 -1.39 -24.67 6.73
N GLY A 648 -2.53 -24.02 6.83
CA GLY A 648 -2.70 -22.81 7.61
C GLY A 648 -3.94 -22.87 8.49
N ILE A 649 -3.89 -22.19 9.61
CA ILE A 649 -5.04 -21.93 10.47
C ILE A 649 -4.98 -20.46 10.86
N TYR A 650 -5.98 -19.70 10.42
CA TYR A 650 -6.21 -18.33 10.87
C TYR A 650 -6.97 -18.39 12.20
N ASN A 651 -6.57 -17.52 13.15
CA ASN A 651 -7.25 -17.33 14.43
C ASN A 651 -7.48 -18.65 15.19
N ILE A 652 -6.39 -19.35 15.51
CA ILE A 652 -6.40 -20.72 16.05
C ILE A 652 -7.21 -20.89 17.33
N TYR A 653 -7.36 -19.84 18.14
CA TYR A 653 -8.15 -19.88 19.36
C TYR A 653 -9.58 -19.33 19.20
N ASN A 654 -10.04 -19.13 17.94
CA ASN A 654 -11.43 -18.86 17.57
C ASN A 654 -12.03 -17.62 18.24
N ARG A 655 -11.27 -16.52 18.35
CA ARG A 655 -11.80 -15.27 18.92
C ARG A 655 -12.65 -14.55 17.90
N TYR A 656 -13.82 -14.11 18.32
CA TYR A 656 -14.70 -13.25 17.53
C TYR A 656 -14.27 -11.78 17.69
N ASN A 657 -13.40 -11.32 16.81
CA ASN A 657 -12.90 -9.94 16.80
C ASN A 657 -13.94 -8.95 16.27
N PRO A 658 -13.97 -7.70 16.77
CA PRO A 658 -14.89 -6.70 16.29
C PRO A 658 -14.56 -6.28 14.85
N TYR A 659 -15.52 -6.48 13.95
CA TYR A 659 -15.47 -5.95 12.56
C TYR A 659 -16.38 -4.73 12.41
N LEU A 660 -17.62 -4.85 12.84
CA LEU A 660 -18.62 -3.78 12.81
C LEU A 660 -19.42 -3.80 14.13
N ILE A 661 -19.66 -2.62 14.69
CA ILE A 661 -20.54 -2.44 15.83
C ILE A 661 -21.76 -1.67 15.35
N ASN A 662 -22.92 -2.28 15.40
CA ASN A 662 -24.20 -1.68 15.05
C ASN A 662 -25.06 -1.48 16.30
N PHE A 663 -26.00 -0.55 16.22
CA PHE A 663 -26.93 -0.24 17.30
C PHE A 663 -28.34 -0.59 16.87
N GLU A 664 -28.99 -1.47 17.61
CA GLU A 664 -30.34 -1.95 17.34
C GLU A 664 -31.25 -1.65 18.54
N ASP A 665 -32.43 -1.17 18.29
CA ASP A 665 -33.41 -0.96 19.35
C ASP A 665 -34.13 -2.27 19.70
N SER A 666 -34.54 -2.40 20.97
CA SER A 666 -35.50 -3.42 21.39
C SER A 666 -36.84 -3.23 20.69
N GLU A 667 -37.68 -4.27 20.59
CA GLU A 667 -38.98 -4.25 19.92
C GLU A 667 -39.90 -3.08 20.38
N ASN A 668 -39.77 -2.66 21.63
CA ASN A 668 -40.52 -1.52 22.17
C ASN A 668 -39.78 -0.19 22.08
N GLY A 669 -38.61 -0.13 21.43
CA GLY A 669 -37.78 1.07 21.30
C GLY A 669 -37.15 1.58 22.61
N ALA A 670 -37.44 0.95 23.76
CA ALA A 670 -37.02 1.49 25.06
C ALA A 670 -35.54 1.35 25.36
N ARG A 671 -34.87 0.34 24.77
CA ARG A 671 -33.45 0.07 24.99
C ARG A 671 -32.71 -0.07 23.67
N THR A 672 -31.51 0.49 23.60
CA THR A 672 -30.58 0.29 22.48
C THR A 672 -29.52 -0.73 22.89
N LYS A 673 -29.27 -1.71 22.05
CA LYS A 673 -28.23 -2.72 22.21
C LYS A 673 -27.12 -2.49 21.18
N ALA A 674 -25.89 -2.51 21.64
CA ALA A 674 -24.73 -2.59 20.74
C ALA A 674 -24.55 -4.05 20.32
N LYS A 675 -24.53 -4.32 19.01
CA LYS A 675 -24.35 -5.64 18.42
C LYS A 675 -23.03 -5.66 17.66
N GLN A 676 -22.12 -6.50 18.11
CA GLN A 676 -20.84 -6.73 17.44
C GLN A 676 -21.01 -7.78 16.35
N TYR A 677 -20.58 -7.44 15.16
CA TYR A 677 -20.41 -8.37 14.05
C TYR A 677 -18.93 -8.72 13.93
N SER A 678 -18.62 -10.00 13.71
CA SER A 678 -17.28 -10.53 13.49
C SER A 678 -17.28 -11.28 12.17
N LEU A 679 -16.21 -11.16 11.38
CA LEU A 679 -16.13 -11.80 10.07
C LEU A 679 -15.67 -13.25 10.17
N PHE A 680 -14.62 -13.48 10.95
CA PHE A 680 -13.96 -14.79 11.01
C PHE A 680 -13.80 -15.28 12.45
N GLY A 681 -14.10 -16.57 12.65
CA GLY A 681 -13.58 -17.36 13.73
C GLY A 681 -12.32 -18.10 13.27
N ILE A 682 -12.20 -19.37 13.62
CA ILE A 682 -11.13 -20.22 13.14
C ILE A 682 -11.33 -20.58 11.65
N VAL A 683 -10.30 -20.36 10.82
CA VAL A 683 -10.36 -20.67 9.38
C VAL A 683 -9.17 -21.55 9.00
N PRO A 684 -9.37 -22.84 8.77
CA PRO A 684 -8.33 -23.72 8.23
C PRO A 684 -8.13 -23.48 6.74
N SER A 685 -6.93 -23.70 6.27
CA SER A 685 -6.57 -23.60 4.85
C SER A 685 -5.54 -24.63 4.44
N VAL A 686 -5.58 -24.99 3.15
CA VAL A 686 -4.59 -25.87 2.53
C VAL A 686 -4.32 -25.38 1.11
N ALA A 687 -3.05 -25.46 0.69
CA ALA A 687 -2.68 -25.22 -0.70
C ALA A 687 -1.58 -26.20 -1.14
N PHE A 688 -1.59 -26.51 -2.43
CA PHE A 688 -0.58 -27.32 -3.08
C PHE A 688 0.09 -26.50 -4.19
N ASN A 689 1.39 -26.40 -4.11
CA ASN A 689 2.22 -25.64 -5.06
C ASN A 689 3.11 -26.60 -5.84
N VAL A 690 3.27 -26.36 -7.14
CA VAL A 690 4.21 -27.07 -8.01
C VAL A 690 5.01 -26.06 -8.82
N ARG A 691 6.33 -26.25 -8.93
CA ARG A 691 7.24 -25.44 -9.76
C ARG A 691 8.14 -26.37 -10.59
N PHE A 692 8.43 -25.99 -11.85
CA PHE A 692 9.25 -26.77 -12.79
C PHE A 692 10.07 -25.88 -13.73
#